data_ed0872ea971336dc5e1a70fbba621d38
#
_entry.id   ed0872ea971336dc5e1a70fbba621d38
#
_cell.length_a   1.000
_cell.length_b   1.000
_cell.length_c   1.000
_cell.angle_alpha   90.00
_cell.angle_beta   90.00
_cell.angle_gamma   90.00
#
_symmetry.space_group_name_H-M   'P 1'
#
loop_
_entity.id
_entity.type
_entity.pdbx_description
1 polymer ?
#
loop_
_entity_poly.entity_id
_entity_poly.type
_entity_poly.pdbx_seq_one_letter_code
_entity_poly.pdbx_strand_id
1 'polypeptide(L)'
;MRYFLFFTLLCFSAANAQPVKRLYLANDDHTDYMWTANEANYDTAFVKMLDYYLDQIDATRSNPSDFQARFNCDGSYWLRAYQKYRSPARFNRLIAAIRSGHIGSPLNTLVSTYGAQPTEAVLRGMFYAGQLERAYGLRFTLAEAMENNTLPLGLSSLWAGSGAKYSWKGIGGYGSQMTYEYRANRRHQLYRYTGLDSSGVLMKWYRYDGRPKAHTAFGGYAECRLVIKSVNTMKELRQIVNGLDAMCDTISPNSAYPYNVAGAFGYGHDDLNTYVSQPFVDAAKAETTPTRKVRVSNEEDFFQDVARSYPKLPFESVSYGNEWDLYCASMNETTAQVRRSTEKLRAAEALASLVALKTPGFASRLTTARNLAWESFGMYWEHNWTADGPVKQPVRAQWQIKIQRQISGYVDSLFLLSATTLGRQIRQTANPRFYVFNPLNWSRSDVADFAYAGSGSIQVVDVSTGKTVASQLITQEGKRFLRIFAEGVPSVGYKVFEIKTGPSPSLPVAAAVVGETIRTARYRIRLSPSGAITDLYDSLANRQLVKPMDGKYLNDLGAPNVDEGSPVVVENAGPVSVTLKAVSPVPVPHTVRVTVFANSRDAGTPRIEIENRIQANFSDVKTWAFSFNLNQPTTRHEELGAILTAKKETRGGHYAAQNARLDWQTFNHFADLSERNYGVTLSNLDCSFFKLGHSTVDSLWEQSPQLNALAGGQVDTKREDQGVLGIFGQNGQTNFLYQFALHPHQGDFEPVVAMKFALEHQNPLVTGAVTGNRNSDPQSTFSLLTTSDPNVLLWSLKPSEDGIGAGLMARFWNFNGKPVTPTITVAKPIRRAWKTTHIETNEQLLKPDNHTLPIRFAPHQLNSYRLQLAN
;
A
#
# COMPACT_ATOMS: atom_id res chain seq x y z
N MET A 1 82.63 -37.42 19.75
CA MET A 1 81.66 -37.82 18.69
C MET A 1 80.42 -37.00 18.91
N ARG A 2 80.16 -35.96 18.13
CA ARG A 2 78.99 -35.12 18.18
C ARG A 2 78.18 -35.42 16.94
N TYR A 3 76.96 -35.97 17.12
CA TYR A 3 75.97 -36.15 16.03
C TYR A 3 75.16 -34.82 15.82
N PHE A 4 75.24 -34.24 14.63
CA PHE A 4 74.37 -33.17 14.15
C PHE A 4 73.14 -33.84 13.51
N LEU A 5 71.93 -33.58 14.09
CA LEU A 5 70.69 -33.88 13.45
C LEU A 5 70.28 -32.71 12.58
N PHE A 6 70.13 -32.92 11.27
CA PHE A 6 69.55 -31.99 10.33
C PHE A 6 68.02 -32.19 10.39
N PHE A 7 67.29 -31.21 10.93
CA PHE A 7 65.83 -31.13 10.78
C PHE A 7 65.54 -30.37 9.49
N THR A 8 65.06 -31.05 8.47
CA THR A 8 64.47 -30.46 7.26
C THR A 8 63.08 -30.03 7.56
N LEU A 9 62.84 -28.68 7.71
CA LEU A 9 61.52 -28.10 7.75
C LEU A 9 60.91 -28.18 6.34
N LEU A 10 59.97 -29.10 6.12
CA LEU A 10 59.04 -29.10 4.98
C LEU A 10 58.00 -27.99 5.25
N CYS A 11 58.20 -26.77 4.70
CA CYS A 11 57.15 -25.80 4.56
C CYS A 11 56.12 -26.29 3.56
N PHE A 12 55.02 -26.87 4.05
CA PHE A 12 53.79 -26.96 3.25
C PHE A 12 53.25 -25.55 3.08
N SER A 13 53.51 -24.93 1.93
CA SER A 13 52.72 -23.79 1.47
C SER A 13 51.32 -24.39 1.19
N ALA A 14 50.40 -24.21 2.12
CA ALA A 14 48.98 -24.34 1.84
C ALA A 14 48.67 -23.30 0.76
N ALA A 15 48.71 -23.72 -0.49
CA ALA A 15 48.11 -22.92 -1.57
C ALA A 15 46.67 -22.69 -1.14
N ASN A 16 46.33 -21.47 -0.77
CA ASN A 16 44.94 -21.07 -0.56
C ASN A 16 44.21 -21.25 -1.91
N ALA A 17 43.60 -22.44 -2.07
CA ALA A 17 42.75 -22.69 -3.24
C ALA A 17 41.67 -21.61 -3.22
N GLN A 18 41.64 -20.82 -4.28
CA GLN A 18 40.56 -19.82 -4.42
C GLN A 18 39.20 -20.52 -4.26
N PRO A 19 38.28 -19.94 -3.49
CA PRO A 19 36.96 -20.55 -3.33
C PRO A 19 36.26 -20.65 -4.70
N VAL A 20 35.69 -21.82 -4.97
CA VAL A 20 34.99 -22.09 -6.22
C VAL A 20 33.87 -21.04 -6.41
N LYS A 21 33.89 -20.36 -7.54
CA LYS A 21 32.82 -19.44 -7.91
C LYS A 21 31.55 -20.19 -8.30
N ARG A 22 30.41 -19.66 -7.91
CA ARG A 22 29.08 -20.25 -8.18
C ARG A 22 28.23 -19.22 -8.90
N LEU A 23 27.87 -19.55 -10.13
CA LEU A 23 27.19 -18.65 -11.05
C LEU A 23 25.81 -19.22 -11.42
N TYR A 24 24.80 -18.38 -11.31
CA TYR A 24 23.38 -18.73 -11.48
C TYR A 24 22.81 -18.01 -12.70
N LEU A 25 22.21 -18.78 -13.62
CA LEU A 25 21.52 -18.28 -14.79
C LEU A 25 20.02 -18.56 -14.61
N ALA A 26 19.25 -17.52 -14.29
CA ALA A 26 17.81 -17.63 -14.09
C ALA A 26 17.07 -17.07 -15.32
N ASN A 27 16.34 -17.96 -15.99
CA ASN A 27 15.53 -17.60 -17.16
C ASN A 27 14.12 -17.19 -16.73
N ASP A 28 13.61 -16.09 -17.30
CA ASP A 28 12.24 -15.60 -17.14
C ASP A 28 11.74 -14.97 -18.42
N ASP A 29 10.58 -14.34 -18.38
CA ASP A 29 10.05 -13.42 -19.39
C ASP A 29 9.44 -12.20 -18.69
N HIS A 30 10.06 -11.04 -18.86
CA HIS A 30 9.57 -9.80 -18.30
C HIS A 30 8.19 -9.45 -18.84
N THR A 31 7.30 -9.03 -17.93
CA THR A 31 5.89 -8.78 -18.26
C THR A 31 5.55 -7.30 -18.18
N ASP A 32 5.49 -6.65 -19.33
CA ASP A 32 4.89 -5.32 -19.50
C ASP A 32 3.38 -5.45 -19.79
N TYR A 33 2.61 -5.82 -18.79
CA TYR A 33 1.19 -6.15 -18.98
C TYR A 33 0.39 -4.96 -19.48
N MET A 34 -0.39 -5.15 -20.55
CA MET A 34 -1.11 -4.07 -21.22
C MET A 34 -0.22 -2.97 -21.80
N TRP A 35 1.07 -3.29 -22.08
CA TRP A 35 1.97 -2.47 -22.90
C TRP A 35 2.16 -3.06 -24.28
N THR A 36 2.71 -4.27 -24.37
CA THR A 36 3.00 -4.94 -25.63
C THR A 36 1.72 -5.43 -26.29
N ALA A 37 0.76 -5.95 -25.52
CA ALA A 37 -0.48 -6.53 -26.01
C ALA A 37 -1.64 -6.39 -24.99
N ASN A 38 -2.84 -6.80 -25.39
CA ASN A 38 -4.00 -6.85 -24.53
C ASN A 38 -4.01 -8.09 -23.60
N GLU A 39 -4.91 -8.10 -22.61
CA GLU A 39 -5.06 -9.17 -21.62
C GLU A 39 -5.13 -10.58 -22.23
N ALA A 40 -5.93 -10.77 -23.31
CA ALA A 40 -6.14 -12.09 -23.90
C ALA A 40 -4.88 -12.65 -24.56
N ASN A 41 -4.05 -11.77 -25.13
CA ASN A 41 -2.78 -12.14 -25.74
C ASN A 41 -1.76 -12.53 -24.67
N TYR A 42 -1.69 -11.78 -23.55
CA TYR A 42 -0.85 -12.15 -22.40
C TYR A 42 -1.28 -13.47 -21.76
N ASP A 43 -2.58 -13.66 -21.48
CA ASP A 43 -3.11 -14.93 -20.96
C ASP A 43 -2.70 -16.11 -21.85
N THR A 44 -2.82 -15.93 -23.17
CA THR A 44 -2.43 -16.94 -24.16
C THR A 44 -0.93 -17.21 -24.16
N ALA A 45 -0.11 -16.16 -24.11
CA ALA A 45 1.34 -16.26 -24.10
C ALA A 45 1.86 -16.99 -22.86
N PHE A 46 1.40 -16.59 -21.68
CA PHE A 46 1.78 -17.23 -20.41
C PHE A 46 1.47 -18.72 -20.40
N VAL A 47 0.29 -19.08 -20.84
CA VAL A 47 -0.16 -20.47 -20.89
C VAL A 47 0.70 -21.31 -21.84
N LYS A 48 1.04 -20.78 -23.02
CA LYS A 48 1.88 -21.48 -24.00
C LYS A 48 3.34 -21.59 -23.54
N MET A 49 3.88 -20.52 -22.96
CA MET A 49 5.24 -20.54 -22.41
C MET A 49 5.37 -21.52 -21.26
N LEU A 50 4.42 -21.57 -20.33
CA LEU A 50 4.42 -22.56 -19.25
C LEU A 50 4.29 -23.98 -19.75
N ASP A 51 3.46 -24.27 -20.77
CA ASP A 51 3.42 -25.60 -21.41
C ASP A 51 4.79 -25.98 -21.95
N TYR A 52 5.46 -25.06 -22.68
CA TYR A 52 6.81 -25.28 -23.21
C TYR A 52 7.83 -25.56 -22.13
N TYR A 53 7.90 -24.74 -21.08
CA TYR A 53 8.90 -24.94 -20.02
C TYR A 53 8.65 -26.21 -19.21
N LEU A 54 7.40 -26.61 -18.98
CA LEU A 54 7.09 -27.89 -18.36
C LEU A 54 7.59 -29.05 -19.20
N ASP A 55 7.50 -28.99 -20.53
CA ASP A 55 8.04 -30.02 -21.43
C ASP A 55 9.59 -30.03 -21.42
N GLN A 56 10.24 -28.86 -21.37
CA GLN A 56 11.70 -28.77 -21.24
C GLN A 56 12.22 -29.30 -19.88
N ILE A 57 11.49 -29.06 -18.80
CA ILE A 57 11.80 -29.61 -17.48
C ILE A 57 11.77 -31.15 -17.54
N ASP A 58 10.73 -31.74 -18.11
CA ASP A 58 10.62 -33.17 -18.22
C ASP A 58 11.72 -33.76 -19.13
N ALA A 59 12.06 -33.11 -20.23
CA ALA A 59 13.13 -33.53 -21.15
C ALA A 59 14.52 -33.50 -20.51
N THR A 60 14.76 -32.64 -19.54
CA THR A 60 16.09 -32.50 -18.89
C THR A 60 16.14 -33.13 -17.50
N ARG A 61 15.09 -33.77 -17.01
CA ARG A 61 14.97 -34.31 -15.67
C ARG A 61 16.03 -35.35 -15.31
N SER A 62 16.56 -36.05 -16.31
CA SER A 62 17.64 -37.05 -16.12
C SER A 62 19.03 -36.43 -15.99
N ASN A 63 19.21 -35.15 -16.30
CA ASN A 63 20.48 -34.44 -16.12
C ASN A 63 20.79 -34.24 -14.63
N PRO A 64 22.08 -34.02 -14.26
CA PRO A 64 22.42 -33.48 -12.94
C PRO A 64 21.63 -32.20 -12.65
N SER A 65 21.30 -31.97 -11.38
CA SER A 65 20.40 -30.89 -10.96
C SER A 65 20.80 -29.48 -11.44
N ASP A 66 22.09 -29.21 -11.57
CA ASP A 66 22.63 -27.94 -12.05
C ASP A 66 22.37 -27.69 -13.54
N PHE A 67 22.02 -28.74 -14.29
CA PHE A 67 21.80 -28.71 -15.72
C PHE A 67 20.38 -29.15 -16.12
N GLN A 68 19.42 -28.98 -15.22
CA GLN A 68 18.00 -29.17 -15.52
C GLN A 68 17.37 -27.85 -15.92
N ALA A 69 16.44 -27.88 -16.86
CA ALA A 69 15.69 -26.70 -17.27
C ALA A 69 14.89 -26.11 -16.10
N ARG A 70 14.91 -24.79 -15.97
CA ARG A 70 14.15 -24.02 -14.99
C ARG A 70 13.61 -22.76 -15.64
N PHE A 71 12.53 -22.21 -15.05
CA PHE A 71 11.91 -20.98 -15.51
C PHE A 71 11.30 -20.23 -14.34
N ASN A 72 11.26 -18.91 -14.43
CA ASN A 72 10.67 -18.04 -13.43
C ASN A 72 9.52 -17.26 -14.05
N CYS A 73 8.40 -17.21 -13.36
CA CYS A 73 7.26 -16.38 -13.73
C CYS A 73 7.47 -14.97 -13.14
N ASP A 74 7.16 -13.95 -13.90
CA ASP A 74 7.26 -12.54 -13.50
C ASP A 74 6.03 -12.05 -12.70
N GLY A 75 5.37 -12.98 -12.05
CA GLY A 75 4.20 -12.74 -11.21
C GLY A 75 3.34 -13.98 -11.01
N SER A 76 2.62 -14.03 -9.91
CA SER A 76 1.69 -15.14 -9.62
C SER A 76 0.48 -15.17 -10.57
N TYR A 77 0.24 -14.09 -11.34
CA TYR A 77 -0.80 -14.07 -12.37
C TYR A 77 -0.56 -15.07 -13.50
N TRP A 78 0.69 -15.40 -13.81
CA TRP A 78 1.03 -16.48 -14.75
C TRP A 78 0.40 -17.81 -14.33
N LEU A 79 0.50 -18.14 -13.03
CA LEU A 79 -0.10 -19.33 -12.46
C LEU A 79 -1.64 -19.26 -12.51
N ARG A 80 -2.19 -18.08 -12.28
CA ARG A 80 -3.64 -17.84 -12.36
C ARG A 80 -4.17 -18.03 -13.77
N ALA A 81 -3.50 -17.47 -14.79
CA ALA A 81 -3.85 -17.68 -16.19
C ALA A 81 -3.78 -19.16 -16.56
N TYR A 82 -2.72 -19.86 -16.14
CA TYR A 82 -2.59 -21.29 -16.41
C TYR A 82 -3.70 -22.12 -15.76
N GLN A 83 -4.06 -21.81 -14.50
CA GLN A 83 -5.18 -22.44 -13.81
C GLN A 83 -6.53 -22.25 -14.53
N LYS A 84 -6.72 -21.04 -15.08
CA LYS A 84 -7.95 -20.66 -15.78
C LYS A 84 -8.13 -21.40 -17.11
N TYR A 85 -7.06 -21.63 -17.85
CA TYR A 85 -7.12 -22.13 -19.23
C TYR A 85 -6.61 -23.56 -19.43
N ARG A 86 -6.18 -24.25 -18.37
CA ARG A 86 -5.69 -25.64 -18.42
C ARG A 86 -6.50 -26.53 -17.51
N SER A 87 -6.51 -27.83 -17.84
CA SER A 87 -7.17 -28.85 -17.03
C SER A 87 -6.52 -28.98 -15.65
N PRO A 88 -7.25 -29.45 -14.63
CA PRO A 88 -6.71 -29.72 -13.30
C PRO A 88 -5.45 -30.60 -13.33
N ALA A 89 -5.39 -31.59 -14.22
CA ALA A 89 -4.21 -32.46 -14.37
C ALA A 89 -2.97 -31.68 -14.82
N ARG A 90 -3.10 -30.78 -15.81
CA ARG A 90 -2.00 -29.92 -16.27
C ARG A 90 -1.62 -28.91 -15.19
N PHE A 91 -2.58 -28.34 -14.48
CA PHE A 91 -2.28 -27.43 -13.37
C PHE A 91 -1.53 -28.17 -12.23
N ASN A 92 -1.90 -29.40 -11.90
CA ASN A 92 -1.16 -30.22 -10.92
C ASN A 92 0.28 -30.52 -11.37
N ARG A 93 0.55 -30.67 -12.68
CA ARG A 93 1.91 -30.77 -13.22
C ARG A 93 2.72 -29.50 -12.95
N LEU A 94 2.12 -28.32 -13.16
CA LEU A 94 2.74 -27.03 -12.81
C LEU A 94 3.02 -26.93 -11.31
N ILE A 95 2.06 -27.28 -10.45
CA ILE A 95 2.26 -27.32 -8.99
C ILE A 95 3.39 -28.25 -8.59
N ALA A 96 3.54 -29.39 -9.25
CA ALA A 96 4.66 -30.31 -9.02
C ALA A 96 6.01 -29.70 -9.43
N ALA A 97 6.05 -28.95 -10.55
CA ALA A 97 7.25 -28.25 -11.00
C ALA A 97 7.63 -27.10 -10.04
N ILE A 98 6.66 -26.38 -9.50
CA ILE A 98 6.89 -25.36 -8.44
C ILE A 98 7.45 -26.03 -7.18
N ARG A 99 6.83 -27.11 -6.72
CA ARG A 99 7.27 -27.82 -5.51
C ARG A 99 8.70 -28.36 -5.62
N SER A 100 9.12 -28.77 -6.81
CA SER A 100 10.47 -29.27 -7.08
C SER A 100 11.49 -28.15 -7.40
N GLY A 101 11.08 -26.89 -7.40
CA GLY A 101 11.94 -25.75 -7.67
C GLY A 101 12.34 -25.58 -9.14
N HIS A 102 11.64 -26.22 -10.08
CA HIS A 102 11.88 -26.04 -11.51
C HIS A 102 11.14 -24.83 -12.10
N ILE A 103 10.01 -24.45 -11.50
CA ILE A 103 9.30 -23.21 -11.80
C ILE A 103 9.33 -22.31 -10.56
N GLY A 104 9.87 -21.10 -10.69
CA GLY A 104 9.79 -20.03 -9.71
C GLY A 104 8.55 -19.15 -9.94
N SER A 105 8.03 -18.54 -8.89
CA SER A 105 7.00 -17.50 -8.98
C SER A 105 7.06 -16.62 -7.74
N PRO A 106 6.97 -15.29 -7.90
CA PRO A 106 6.87 -14.39 -6.76
C PRO A 106 5.48 -14.41 -6.14
N LEU A 107 5.38 -13.78 -4.95
CA LEU A 107 4.12 -13.58 -4.22
C LEU A 107 3.18 -12.60 -4.92
N ASN A 108 3.73 -11.52 -5.46
CA ASN A 108 2.96 -10.45 -6.10
C ASN A 108 2.31 -10.90 -7.42
N THR A 109 1.18 -10.28 -7.76
CA THR A 109 0.39 -10.61 -8.96
C THR A 109 1.22 -10.38 -10.23
N LEU A 110 1.76 -9.18 -10.39
CA LEU A 110 2.67 -8.73 -11.46
C LEU A 110 3.66 -7.73 -10.88
N VAL A 111 4.64 -7.32 -11.67
CA VAL A 111 5.54 -6.21 -11.34
C VAL A 111 4.72 -4.93 -11.15
N SER A 112 4.97 -4.21 -10.07
CA SER A 112 4.13 -3.07 -9.66
C SER A 112 4.96 -1.89 -9.18
N THR A 113 4.42 -0.69 -9.36
CA THR A 113 4.84 0.50 -8.63
C THR A 113 4.20 0.48 -7.25
N TYR A 114 4.97 0.64 -6.20
CA TYR A 114 4.48 0.43 -4.83
C TYR A 114 4.21 1.72 -4.05
N GLY A 115 4.87 2.83 -4.42
CA GLY A 115 4.83 4.06 -3.63
C GLY A 115 3.44 4.71 -3.51
N ALA A 116 2.58 4.56 -4.51
CA ALA A 116 1.21 5.09 -4.49
C ALA A 116 0.19 4.18 -3.82
N GLN A 117 0.58 2.94 -3.51
CA GLN A 117 -0.37 1.92 -3.06
C GLN A 117 -0.71 2.08 -1.58
N PRO A 118 -1.97 1.93 -1.17
CA PRO A 118 -2.32 1.64 0.21
C PRO A 118 -1.81 0.27 0.65
N THR A 119 -1.43 0.13 1.92
CA THR A 119 -0.91 -1.12 2.51
C THR A 119 -1.80 -2.34 2.22
N GLU A 120 -3.13 -2.22 2.39
CA GLU A 120 -4.05 -3.34 2.10
C GLU A 120 -4.10 -3.68 0.61
N ALA A 121 -3.95 -2.73 -0.29
CA ALA A 121 -3.92 -3.02 -1.73
C ALA A 121 -2.72 -3.90 -2.10
N VAL A 122 -1.52 -3.58 -1.59
CA VAL A 122 -0.31 -4.42 -1.77
C VAL A 122 -0.54 -5.84 -1.25
N LEU A 123 -1.09 -5.95 -0.03
CA LEU A 123 -1.32 -7.27 0.58
C LEU A 123 -2.36 -8.08 -0.19
N ARG A 124 -3.47 -7.46 -0.64
CA ARG A 124 -4.52 -8.17 -1.41
C ARG A 124 -4.02 -8.67 -2.75
N GLY A 125 -3.12 -7.94 -3.40
CA GLY A 125 -2.46 -8.38 -4.64
C GLY A 125 -1.63 -9.67 -4.48
N MET A 126 -1.29 -10.09 -3.26
CA MET A 126 -0.56 -11.35 -2.98
C MET A 126 -1.48 -12.52 -2.56
N PHE A 127 -2.79 -12.31 -2.44
CA PHE A 127 -3.69 -13.32 -1.86
C PHE A 127 -3.86 -14.57 -2.72
N TYR A 128 -3.69 -14.47 -4.04
CA TYR A 128 -3.72 -15.66 -4.90
C TYR A 128 -2.58 -16.64 -4.58
N ALA A 129 -1.37 -16.14 -4.35
CA ALA A 129 -0.26 -16.97 -3.87
C ALA A 129 -0.61 -17.65 -2.53
N GLY A 130 -1.22 -16.93 -1.59
CA GLY A 130 -1.70 -17.49 -0.33
C GLY A 130 -2.77 -18.57 -0.49
N GLN A 131 -3.67 -18.44 -1.46
CA GLN A 131 -4.64 -19.49 -1.80
C GLN A 131 -3.94 -20.76 -2.28
N LEU A 132 -2.91 -20.63 -3.14
CA LEU A 132 -2.10 -21.75 -3.60
C LEU A 132 -1.30 -22.40 -2.47
N GLU A 133 -0.71 -21.59 -1.57
CA GLU A 133 -0.01 -22.11 -0.40
C GLU A 133 -0.91 -23.01 0.45
N ARG A 134 -2.12 -22.53 0.76
CA ARG A 134 -3.08 -23.29 1.58
C ARG A 134 -3.64 -24.51 0.87
N ALA A 135 -3.94 -24.38 -0.43
CA ALA A 135 -4.55 -25.49 -1.20
C ALA A 135 -3.57 -26.61 -1.51
N TYR A 136 -2.29 -26.28 -1.76
CA TYR A 136 -1.29 -27.25 -2.24
C TYR A 136 -0.11 -27.46 -1.31
N GLY A 137 -0.07 -26.84 -0.14
CA GLY A 137 1.05 -26.94 0.79
C GLY A 137 2.36 -26.37 0.23
N LEU A 138 2.27 -25.30 -0.56
CA LEU A 138 3.40 -24.57 -1.11
C LEU A 138 3.88 -23.47 -0.18
N ARG A 139 5.04 -22.90 -0.49
CA ARG A 139 5.56 -21.66 0.08
C ARG A 139 6.22 -20.85 -1.02
N PHE A 140 5.76 -19.63 -1.20
CA PHE A 140 6.39 -18.64 -2.08
C PHE A 140 7.29 -17.76 -1.24
N THR A 141 8.57 -17.69 -1.58
CA THR A 141 9.57 -16.95 -0.79
C THR A 141 10.20 -15.80 -1.53
N LEU A 142 9.81 -15.57 -2.77
CA LEU A 142 10.25 -14.47 -3.61
C LEU A 142 9.15 -13.39 -3.67
N ALA A 143 9.56 -12.12 -3.63
CA ALA A 143 8.77 -10.97 -4.02
C ALA A 143 9.56 -10.14 -5.03
N GLU A 144 8.90 -9.55 -5.99
CA GLU A 144 9.58 -8.94 -7.12
C GLU A 144 9.33 -7.44 -7.22
N ALA A 145 10.42 -6.71 -7.58
CA ALA A 145 10.40 -5.26 -7.75
C ALA A 145 11.21 -4.84 -8.99
N MET A 146 11.16 -5.67 -10.00
CA MET A 146 11.86 -5.47 -11.26
C MET A 146 11.51 -4.13 -11.92
N GLU A 147 12.45 -3.56 -12.64
CA GLU A 147 12.35 -2.33 -13.43
C GLU A 147 12.08 -1.02 -12.68
N ASN A 148 11.37 -1.03 -11.58
CA ASN A 148 11.08 0.16 -10.78
C ASN A 148 12.35 0.73 -10.13
N ASN A 149 12.65 2.02 -10.32
CA ASN A 149 13.88 2.65 -9.80
C ASN A 149 13.82 3.03 -8.32
N THR A 150 12.67 2.94 -7.71
CA THR A 150 12.40 3.34 -6.33
C THR A 150 11.72 2.22 -5.55
N LEU A 151 11.83 2.24 -4.23
CA LEU A 151 11.16 1.32 -3.32
C LEU A 151 10.78 2.04 -2.02
N PRO A 152 9.55 1.90 -1.54
CA PRO A 152 9.14 2.43 -0.25
C PRO A 152 9.67 1.57 0.91
N LEU A 153 10.07 2.20 2.01
CA LEU A 153 10.72 1.55 3.15
C LEU A 153 9.88 0.42 3.76
N GLY A 154 8.57 0.65 3.93
CA GLY A 154 7.70 -0.34 4.59
C GLY A 154 7.43 -1.60 3.77
N LEU A 155 7.71 -1.58 2.47
CA LEU A 155 7.46 -2.70 1.56
C LEU A 155 8.18 -3.99 1.99
N SER A 156 9.41 -3.86 2.46
CA SER A 156 10.22 -5.00 2.92
C SER A 156 9.57 -5.76 4.08
N SER A 157 8.98 -5.05 5.04
CA SER A 157 8.23 -5.66 6.15
C SER A 157 6.95 -6.34 5.68
N LEU A 158 6.22 -5.74 4.72
CA LEU A 158 5.01 -6.34 4.16
C LEU A 158 5.31 -7.62 3.40
N TRP A 159 6.38 -7.65 2.62
CA TRP A 159 6.85 -8.85 1.94
C TRP A 159 7.25 -9.94 2.93
N ALA A 160 8.08 -9.60 3.92
CA ALA A 160 8.50 -10.55 4.95
C ALA A 160 7.31 -11.11 5.74
N GLY A 161 6.37 -10.26 6.14
CA GLY A 161 5.14 -10.67 6.81
C GLY A 161 4.19 -11.49 5.92
N SER A 162 4.35 -11.44 4.60
CA SER A 162 3.63 -12.28 3.64
C SER A 162 4.32 -13.60 3.33
N GLY A 163 5.57 -13.80 3.80
CA GLY A 163 6.34 -15.03 3.62
C GLY A 163 7.57 -14.88 2.72
N ALA A 164 7.76 -13.72 2.06
CA ALA A 164 8.95 -13.49 1.24
C ALA A 164 10.22 -13.47 2.10
N LYS A 165 11.28 -14.00 1.54
CA LYS A 165 12.64 -13.99 2.10
C LYS A 165 13.61 -13.28 1.18
N TYR A 166 13.27 -13.20 -0.10
CA TYR A 166 14.12 -12.78 -1.19
C TYR A 166 13.40 -11.78 -2.08
N SER A 167 14.18 -10.86 -2.66
CA SER A 167 13.71 -9.97 -3.72
C SER A 167 14.88 -9.58 -4.61
N TRP A 168 14.58 -9.25 -5.85
CA TRP A 168 15.59 -8.71 -6.71
C TRP A 168 15.08 -7.51 -7.51
N LYS A 169 16.02 -6.71 -7.91
CA LYS A 169 15.81 -5.52 -8.68
C LYS A 169 17.00 -5.29 -9.58
N GLY A 170 16.77 -5.33 -10.86
CA GLY A 170 17.72 -4.85 -11.84
C GLY A 170 17.73 -3.32 -11.89
N ILE A 171 18.64 -2.76 -12.69
CA ILE A 171 18.70 -1.31 -12.88
C ILE A 171 18.06 -1.02 -14.23
N GLY A 172 16.77 -0.66 -14.20
CA GLY A 172 16.00 -0.25 -15.37
C GLY A 172 16.56 1.02 -16.00
N GLY A 173 16.41 1.12 -17.30
CA GLY A 173 17.03 2.16 -18.09
C GLY A 173 16.14 3.34 -18.39
N TYR A 174 14.92 3.10 -18.77
CA TYR A 174 14.06 4.12 -19.39
C TYR A 174 13.17 4.80 -18.36
N GLY A 175 12.77 6.00 -18.62
CA GLY A 175 11.75 6.68 -17.87
C GLY A 175 12.18 7.37 -16.59
N SER A 176 13.44 7.37 -16.21
CA SER A 176 13.88 7.97 -14.96
C SER A 176 14.23 9.46 -15.09
N GLN A 177 13.83 10.25 -14.09
CA GLN A 177 14.31 11.62 -13.91
C GLN A 177 15.67 11.68 -13.20
N MET A 178 16.07 10.59 -12.55
CA MET A 178 17.40 10.45 -11.95
C MET A 178 18.44 10.14 -13.03
N THR A 179 19.64 10.69 -12.91
CA THR A 179 20.74 10.34 -13.83
C THR A 179 21.07 8.85 -13.72
N TYR A 180 21.58 8.28 -14.81
CA TYR A 180 21.92 6.86 -14.83
C TYR A 180 22.99 6.52 -13.79
N GLU A 181 24.01 7.32 -13.65
CA GLU A 181 25.08 7.14 -12.66
C GLU A 181 24.54 7.17 -11.24
N TYR A 182 23.60 8.06 -10.97
CA TYR A 182 22.97 8.17 -9.65
C TYR A 182 22.12 6.94 -9.32
N ARG A 183 21.42 6.36 -10.31
CA ARG A 183 20.64 5.14 -10.15
C ARG A 183 21.50 3.88 -10.01
N ALA A 184 22.54 3.77 -10.87
CA ALA A 184 23.35 2.57 -11.04
C ALA A 184 24.40 2.39 -9.94
N ASN A 185 24.89 3.48 -9.35
CA ASN A 185 26.00 3.45 -8.42
C ASN A 185 25.52 3.08 -7.00
N ARG A 186 25.27 1.79 -6.80
CA ARG A 186 24.77 1.24 -5.54
C ARG A 186 25.86 1.10 -4.48
N ARG A 187 25.53 1.53 -3.24
CA ARG A 187 26.38 1.32 -2.07
C ARG A 187 26.55 -0.17 -1.74
N HIS A 188 25.43 -0.89 -1.75
CA HIS A 188 25.38 -2.33 -1.55
C HIS A 188 24.62 -3.00 -2.69
N GLN A 189 25.19 -4.04 -3.24
CA GLN A 189 24.61 -4.80 -4.37
C GLN A 189 23.84 -6.03 -3.89
N LEU A 190 24.29 -6.59 -2.75
CA LEU A 190 23.60 -7.62 -1.99
C LEU A 190 23.45 -7.12 -0.55
N TYR A 191 22.23 -7.06 -0.04
CA TYR A 191 21.96 -6.53 1.29
C TYR A 191 20.63 -7.04 1.84
N ARG A 192 20.42 -6.86 3.15
CA ARG A 192 19.11 -7.05 3.75
C ARG A 192 18.35 -5.73 3.65
N TYR A 193 17.27 -5.73 2.87
CA TYR A 193 16.32 -4.62 2.83
C TYR A 193 15.32 -4.81 3.96
N THR A 194 15.36 -3.93 4.98
CA THR A 194 14.60 -4.08 6.22
C THR A 194 13.70 -2.88 6.47
N GLY A 195 12.52 -3.13 7.01
CA GLY A 195 11.62 -2.09 7.48
C GLY A 195 11.94 -1.64 8.92
N LEU A 196 11.09 -0.76 9.46
CA LEU A 196 11.25 -0.20 10.81
C LEU A 196 11.10 -1.25 11.92
N ASP A 197 10.47 -2.38 11.64
CA ASP A 197 10.33 -3.52 12.56
C ASP A 197 11.52 -4.50 12.49
N SER A 198 12.55 -4.17 11.72
CA SER A 198 13.73 -5.00 11.44
C SER A 198 13.44 -6.29 10.69
N SER A 199 12.21 -6.52 10.25
CA SER A 199 11.89 -7.60 9.31
C SER A 199 12.21 -7.14 7.88
N GLY A 200 12.43 -8.10 6.98
CA GLY A 200 12.73 -7.74 5.59
C GLY A 200 13.22 -8.93 4.77
N VAL A 201 13.72 -8.63 3.59
CA VAL A 201 14.14 -9.59 2.57
C VAL A 201 15.63 -9.44 2.23
N LEU A 202 16.24 -10.52 1.74
CA LEU A 202 17.54 -10.44 1.10
C LEU A 202 17.35 -9.90 -0.31
N MET A 203 17.96 -8.76 -0.61
CA MET A 203 17.83 -8.04 -1.85
C MET A 203 19.07 -8.24 -2.72
N LYS A 204 18.84 -8.57 -4.01
CA LYS A 204 19.80 -8.41 -5.10
C LYS A 204 19.43 -7.14 -5.85
N TRP A 205 20.31 -6.15 -5.81
CA TRP A 205 20.14 -4.92 -6.59
C TRP A 205 21.50 -4.48 -7.13
N TYR A 206 21.90 -5.04 -8.24
CA TYR A 206 23.12 -4.65 -8.93
C TYR A 206 22.88 -4.58 -10.44
N ARG A 207 23.73 -3.81 -11.07
CA ARG A 207 23.87 -3.80 -12.50
C ARG A 207 24.79 -4.94 -12.88
N TYR A 208 24.31 -5.85 -13.70
CA TYR A 208 25.12 -6.72 -14.47
C TYR A 208 25.11 -6.24 -15.91
N ASP A 209 26.17 -5.54 -16.35
CA ASP A 209 26.51 -5.41 -17.73
C ASP A 209 28.04 -5.40 -17.84
N GLY A 210 28.57 -6.19 -18.70
CA GLY A 210 30.02 -6.22 -18.98
C GLY A 210 30.54 -4.96 -19.69
N ARG A 211 29.73 -3.85 -19.75
CA ARG A 211 30.08 -2.65 -20.52
C ARG A 211 29.78 -1.38 -19.72
N PRO A 212 30.80 -0.52 -19.49
CA PRO A 212 30.65 0.71 -18.73
C PRO A 212 29.67 1.74 -19.29
N LYS A 213 29.20 1.58 -20.52
CA LYS A 213 28.33 2.53 -21.26
C LYS A 213 27.05 1.92 -21.80
N ALA A 214 26.74 0.66 -21.52
CA ALA A 214 25.52 0.07 -22.02
C ALA A 214 24.33 0.58 -21.20
N HIS A 215 23.65 1.59 -21.68
CA HIS A 215 22.30 1.96 -21.28
C HIS A 215 21.32 0.88 -21.76
N THR A 216 21.65 -0.37 -21.52
CA THR A 216 20.81 -1.40 -22.05
C THR A 216 19.68 -1.61 -21.09
N ALA A 217 18.50 -1.49 -21.61
CA ALA A 217 17.29 -2.03 -21.09
C ALA A 217 17.46 -3.43 -20.47
N PHE A 218 18.50 -4.13 -20.84
CA PHE A 218 18.80 -5.50 -20.49
C PHE A 218 19.41 -5.69 -19.11
N GLY A 219 20.11 -4.73 -18.56
CA GLY A 219 20.65 -4.80 -17.20
C GLY A 219 19.60 -4.58 -16.12
N GLY A 220 18.35 -4.29 -16.48
CA GLY A 220 17.26 -4.02 -15.55
C GLY A 220 16.42 -5.24 -15.23
N TYR A 221 16.08 -6.04 -16.21
CA TYR A 221 15.15 -7.15 -16.11
C TYR A 221 15.49 -8.35 -17.03
N ALA A 222 16.43 -8.22 -17.95
CA ALA A 222 16.85 -9.29 -18.83
C ALA A 222 18.38 -9.44 -18.82
N GLU A 223 18.94 -9.72 -17.65
CA GLU A 223 20.40 -9.79 -17.45
C GLU A 223 21.07 -10.95 -18.23
N CYS A 224 20.31 -11.97 -18.58
CA CYS A 224 20.78 -13.09 -19.39
C CYS A 224 20.75 -12.80 -20.91
N ARG A 225 20.52 -11.54 -21.33
CA ARG A 225 20.40 -11.16 -22.71
C ARG A 225 21.24 -9.91 -23.01
N LEU A 226 22.11 -9.97 -24.02
CA LEU A 226 22.99 -8.85 -24.40
C LEU A 226 22.44 -8.01 -25.56
N VAL A 227 21.60 -8.61 -26.42
CA VAL A 227 20.97 -7.95 -27.56
C VAL A 227 19.53 -8.42 -27.77
N ILE A 228 18.63 -7.51 -28.16
CA ILE A 228 17.17 -7.74 -28.26
C ILE A 228 16.86 -8.93 -29.22
N LYS A 229 17.57 -9.06 -30.31
CA LYS A 229 17.37 -10.14 -31.25
C LYS A 229 18.67 -10.92 -31.41
N SER A 230 18.94 -11.79 -30.44
CA SER A 230 20.09 -12.66 -30.52
C SER A 230 19.91 -13.71 -31.59
N VAL A 231 20.94 -13.86 -32.40
CA VAL A 231 21.05 -14.98 -33.36
C VAL A 231 21.84 -16.14 -32.78
N ASN A 232 22.44 -15.98 -31.60
CA ASN A 232 23.22 -17.02 -30.93
C ASN A 232 23.20 -16.85 -29.42
N THR A 233 22.11 -17.28 -28.79
CA THR A 233 21.89 -17.22 -27.34
C THR A 233 23.00 -17.92 -26.56
N MET A 234 23.50 -19.04 -27.05
CA MET A 234 24.59 -19.77 -26.37
C MET A 234 25.87 -18.93 -26.27
N LYS A 235 26.23 -18.18 -27.32
CA LYS A 235 27.39 -17.27 -27.29
C LYS A 235 27.18 -16.14 -26.29
N GLU A 236 25.99 -15.60 -26.21
CA GLU A 236 25.68 -14.53 -25.26
C GLU A 236 25.75 -15.03 -23.82
N LEU A 237 25.12 -16.16 -23.51
CA LEU A 237 25.18 -16.74 -22.17
C LEU A 237 26.60 -17.03 -21.73
N ARG A 238 27.50 -17.48 -22.62
CA ARG A 238 28.93 -17.61 -22.33
C ARG A 238 29.58 -16.29 -21.96
N GLN A 239 29.25 -15.19 -22.69
CA GLN A 239 29.77 -13.86 -22.35
C GLN A 239 29.26 -13.39 -20.98
N ILE A 240 28.00 -13.68 -20.66
CA ILE A 240 27.40 -13.37 -19.37
C ILE A 240 28.10 -14.14 -18.24
N VAL A 241 28.29 -15.44 -18.41
CA VAL A 241 29.04 -16.27 -17.44
C VAL A 241 30.44 -15.73 -17.20
N ASN A 242 31.17 -15.34 -18.23
CA ASN A 242 32.52 -14.76 -18.08
C ASN A 242 32.47 -13.40 -17.39
N GLY A 243 31.45 -12.61 -17.63
CA GLY A 243 31.26 -11.34 -16.92
C GLY A 243 30.91 -11.52 -15.46
N LEU A 244 30.03 -12.46 -15.12
CA LEU A 244 29.74 -12.83 -13.73
C LEU A 244 30.98 -13.35 -13.00
N ASP A 245 31.78 -14.18 -13.69
CA ASP A 245 33.04 -14.68 -13.17
C ASP A 245 34.04 -13.55 -12.86
N ALA A 246 34.16 -12.58 -13.77
CA ALA A 246 34.99 -11.39 -13.59
C ALA A 246 34.46 -10.46 -12.48
N MET A 247 33.13 -10.37 -12.29
CA MET A 247 32.52 -9.60 -11.23
C MET A 247 32.85 -10.16 -9.84
N CYS A 248 32.95 -11.48 -9.72
CA CYS A 248 33.26 -12.16 -8.47
C CYS A 248 34.74 -11.93 -8.08
N ASP A 249 35.01 -10.85 -7.35
CA ASP A 249 36.33 -10.58 -6.80
C ASP A 249 36.33 -10.77 -5.28
N THR A 250 36.73 -11.97 -4.87
CA THR A 250 36.82 -12.35 -3.46
C THR A 250 38.16 -12.04 -2.83
N ILE A 251 39.12 -11.53 -3.58
CA ILE A 251 40.50 -11.31 -3.14
C ILE A 251 40.70 -9.88 -2.65
N SER A 252 40.07 -8.92 -3.29
CA SER A 252 40.17 -7.50 -2.91
C SER A 252 39.14 -7.15 -1.85
N PRO A 253 39.53 -6.74 -0.64
CA PRO A 253 38.62 -6.30 0.40
C PRO A 253 37.84 -5.01 0.03
N ASN A 254 38.29 -4.31 -1.00
CA ASN A 254 37.65 -3.09 -1.52
C ASN A 254 36.85 -3.35 -2.80
N SER A 255 36.65 -4.63 -3.19
CA SER A 255 35.82 -4.96 -4.34
C SER A 255 34.38 -4.48 -4.12
N ALA A 256 33.78 -3.92 -5.16
CA ALA A 256 32.35 -3.59 -5.16
C ALA A 256 31.46 -4.84 -5.01
N TYR A 257 31.97 -6.04 -5.35
CA TYR A 257 31.27 -7.31 -5.23
C TYR A 257 32.20 -8.38 -4.62
N PRO A 258 32.42 -8.37 -3.30
CA PRO A 258 33.37 -9.26 -2.62
C PRO A 258 32.82 -10.66 -2.37
N TYR A 259 32.03 -11.21 -3.29
CA TYR A 259 31.34 -12.49 -3.17
C TYR A 259 31.77 -13.44 -4.28
N ASN A 260 31.74 -14.76 -4.00
CA ASN A 260 31.97 -15.81 -4.99
C ASN A 260 30.68 -16.48 -5.49
N VAL A 261 29.52 -15.86 -5.25
CA VAL A 261 28.20 -16.25 -5.73
C VAL A 261 27.62 -15.09 -6.51
N ALA A 262 27.36 -15.28 -7.80
CA ALA A 262 26.74 -14.26 -8.65
C ALA A 262 25.63 -14.87 -9.51
N GLY A 263 24.65 -14.07 -9.89
CA GLY A 263 23.53 -14.50 -10.72
C GLY A 263 23.15 -13.44 -11.75
N ALA A 264 22.79 -13.88 -12.94
CA ALA A 264 22.10 -13.08 -13.94
C ALA A 264 20.66 -13.58 -14.04
N PHE A 265 19.70 -12.66 -13.94
CA PHE A 265 18.27 -12.95 -13.92
C PHE A 265 17.58 -12.30 -15.12
N GLY A 266 16.59 -13.02 -15.66
CA GLY A 266 15.79 -12.55 -16.75
C GLY A 266 16.40 -12.78 -18.15
N TYR A 267 15.55 -13.15 -19.10
CA TYR A 267 15.92 -13.30 -20.50
C TYR A 267 14.90 -12.68 -21.45
N GLY A 268 13.61 -12.93 -21.22
CA GLY A 268 12.53 -12.37 -22.02
C GLY A 268 12.47 -10.86 -21.91
N HIS A 269 12.03 -10.21 -22.98
CA HIS A 269 11.96 -8.76 -23.08
C HIS A 269 10.63 -8.37 -23.73
N ASP A 270 9.52 -8.64 -23.04
CA ASP A 270 8.16 -8.42 -23.54
C ASP A 270 7.85 -9.09 -24.89
N ASP A 271 8.54 -10.16 -25.18
CA ASP A 271 8.43 -10.80 -26.48
C ASP A 271 7.14 -11.62 -26.64
N LEU A 272 6.45 -11.96 -25.52
CA LEU A 272 5.29 -12.87 -25.44
C LEU A 272 5.57 -14.26 -26.07
N ASN A 273 6.81 -14.60 -26.31
CA ASN A 273 7.22 -15.82 -27.01
C ASN A 273 8.62 -16.29 -26.60
N THR A 274 9.00 -16.10 -25.34
CA THR A 274 10.30 -16.53 -24.82
C THR A 274 10.32 -18.07 -24.67
N TYR A 275 10.75 -18.75 -25.74
CA TYR A 275 10.90 -20.22 -25.80
C TYR A 275 12.37 -20.60 -25.87
N VAL A 276 13.13 -20.28 -24.82
CA VAL A 276 14.59 -20.47 -24.74
C VAL A 276 14.93 -21.21 -23.45
N SER A 277 15.24 -22.49 -23.54
CA SER A 277 15.62 -23.34 -22.42
C SER A 277 16.93 -24.07 -22.63
N GLN A 278 17.05 -24.85 -23.72
CA GLN A 278 18.24 -25.68 -24.01
C GLN A 278 19.56 -24.89 -24.02
N PRO A 279 19.66 -23.67 -24.58
CA PRO A 279 20.89 -22.86 -24.53
C PRO A 279 21.40 -22.57 -23.10
N PHE A 280 20.50 -22.40 -22.11
CA PHE A 280 20.88 -22.26 -20.69
C PHE A 280 21.53 -23.53 -20.14
N VAL A 281 20.96 -24.68 -20.46
CA VAL A 281 21.49 -25.99 -20.05
C VAL A 281 22.86 -26.23 -20.69
N ASP A 282 23.01 -25.95 -21.96
CA ASP A 282 24.25 -26.13 -22.70
C ASP A 282 25.36 -25.18 -22.21
N ALA A 283 25.00 -23.89 -21.95
CA ALA A 283 25.93 -22.93 -21.37
C ALA A 283 26.41 -23.36 -19.97
N ALA A 284 25.49 -23.79 -19.10
CA ALA A 284 25.84 -24.25 -17.77
C ALA A 284 26.79 -25.44 -17.82
N LYS A 285 26.54 -26.42 -18.70
CA LYS A 285 27.43 -27.57 -18.90
C LYS A 285 28.80 -27.16 -19.43
N ALA A 286 28.84 -26.35 -20.47
CA ALA A 286 30.08 -25.98 -21.17
C ALA A 286 30.99 -25.07 -20.35
N GLU A 287 30.39 -24.19 -19.50
CA GLU A 287 31.13 -23.19 -18.73
C GLU A 287 31.43 -23.61 -17.29
N THR A 288 31.00 -24.81 -16.86
CA THR A 288 31.38 -25.37 -15.58
C THR A 288 32.80 -25.93 -15.64
N THR A 289 33.65 -25.50 -14.69
CA THR A 289 35.06 -25.88 -14.57
C THR A 289 35.39 -26.29 -13.13
N PRO A 290 36.58 -26.78 -12.82
CA PRO A 290 36.99 -27.07 -11.43
C PRO A 290 36.94 -25.83 -10.50
N THR A 291 37.13 -24.62 -11.03
CA THR A 291 37.15 -23.34 -10.29
C THR A 291 35.85 -22.55 -10.38
N ARG A 292 34.93 -22.98 -11.24
CA ARG A 292 33.67 -22.27 -11.51
C ARG A 292 32.54 -23.29 -11.73
N LYS A 293 31.47 -23.18 -10.96
CA LYS A 293 30.24 -23.95 -11.18
C LYS A 293 29.15 -23.01 -11.76
N VAL A 294 28.56 -23.43 -12.85
CA VAL A 294 27.44 -22.69 -13.49
C VAL A 294 26.17 -23.53 -13.37
N ARG A 295 25.08 -22.91 -12.96
CA ARG A 295 23.80 -23.57 -12.73
C ARG A 295 22.68 -22.86 -13.49
N VAL A 296 21.80 -23.66 -14.13
CA VAL A 296 20.47 -23.21 -14.52
C VAL A 296 19.61 -23.11 -13.26
N SER A 297 19.04 -21.95 -13.00
CA SER A 297 18.47 -21.60 -11.69
C SER A 297 17.01 -21.17 -11.78
N ASN A 298 16.26 -21.48 -10.75
CA ASN A 298 15.21 -20.59 -10.31
C ASN A 298 15.87 -19.48 -9.47
N GLU A 299 15.38 -18.31 -9.43
CA GLU A 299 16.01 -17.18 -8.75
C GLU A 299 16.29 -17.46 -7.27
N GLU A 300 15.45 -18.24 -6.60
CA GLU A 300 15.60 -18.61 -5.19
C GLU A 300 16.88 -19.42 -4.89
N ASP A 301 17.36 -20.25 -5.81
CA ASP A 301 18.58 -21.04 -5.63
C ASP A 301 19.80 -20.14 -5.35
N PHE A 302 19.91 -19.03 -6.08
CA PHE A 302 20.94 -18.01 -5.88
C PHE A 302 20.86 -17.43 -4.46
N PHE A 303 19.67 -16.97 -4.06
CA PHE A 303 19.48 -16.36 -2.75
C PHE A 303 19.74 -17.35 -1.59
N GLN A 304 19.34 -18.59 -1.76
CA GLN A 304 19.62 -19.64 -0.76
C GLN A 304 21.12 -19.89 -0.60
N ASP A 305 21.88 -19.85 -1.69
CA ASP A 305 23.33 -19.98 -1.63
C ASP A 305 23.99 -18.73 -0.99
N VAL A 306 23.58 -17.54 -1.38
CA VAL A 306 24.05 -16.28 -0.76
C VAL A 306 23.77 -16.28 0.74
N ALA A 307 22.54 -16.63 1.16
CA ALA A 307 22.16 -16.63 2.56
C ALA A 307 22.97 -17.63 3.41
N ARG A 308 23.31 -18.79 2.83
CA ARG A 308 24.17 -19.79 3.49
C ARG A 308 25.64 -19.35 3.56
N SER A 309 26.13 -18.78 2.46
CA SER A 309 27.55 -18.43 2.31
C SER A 309 27.92 -17.13 3.01
N TYR A 310 26.96 -16.18 3.09
CA TYR A 310 27.18 -14.82 3.61
C TYR A 310 26.09 -14.44 4.63
N PRO A 311 26.08 -15.03 5.84
CA PRO A 311 25.06 -14.75 6.85
C PRO A 311 25.08 -13.31 7.38
N LYS A 312 26.20 -12.60 7.21
CA LYS A 312 26.42 -11.21 7.66
C LYS A 312 26.49 -10.25 6.47
N LEU A 313 25.37 -10.08 5.77
CA LEU A 313 25.25 -9.05 4.75
C LEU A 313 24.96 -7.68 5.37
N PRO A 314 25.36 -6.57 4.72
CA PRO A 314 24.93 -5.24 5.11
C PRO A 314 23.41 -5.15 5.07
N PHE A 315 22.84 -4.13 5.73
CA PHE A 315 21.40 -3.84 5.66
C PHE A 315 21.16 -2.39 5.24
N GLU A 316 20.02 -2.17 4.60
CA GLU A 316 19.49 -0.86 4.27
C GLU A 316 18.04 -0.78 4.78
N SER A 317 17.71 0.30 5.50
CA SER A 317 16.38 0.58 6.04
C SER A 317 15.97 2.00 5.68
N VAL A 318 15.68 2.21 4.40
CA VAL A 318 15.43 3.51 3.80
C VAL A 318 14.34 3.44 2.75
N SER A 319 13.70 4.58 2.47
CA SER A 319 12.88 4.79 1.28
C SER A 319 13.73 5.37 0.16
N TYR A 320 13.51 4.88 -1.06
CA TYR A 320 14.14 5.42 -2.27
C TYR A 320 13.23 6.43 -2.99
N GLY A 321 12.14 6.85 -2.35
CA GLY A 321 11.17 7.80 -2.92
C GLY A 321 10.27 7.18 -3.98
N ASN A 322 9.78 8.00 -4.90
CA ASN A 322 8.78 7.63 -5.90
C ASN A 322 9.23 8.09 -7.29
N GLU A 323 9.13 7.21 -8.27
CA GLU A 323 9.42 7.55 -9.66
C GLU A 323 8.25 7.22 -10.59
N TRP A 324 8.20 6.04 -11.16
CA TRP A 324 7.06 5.60 -11.98
C TRP A 324 5.76 5.50 -11.19
N ASP A 325 5.87 5.39 -9.86
CA ASP A 325 4.74 5.48 -8.94
C ASP A 325 3.87 6.72 -9.19
N LEU A 326 4.50 7.83 -9.62
CA LEU A 326 3.83 9.13 -9.83
C LEU A 326 2.84 9.14 -11.01
N TYR A 327 2.99 8.23 -11.95
CA TYR A 327 2.19 8.25 -13.17
C TYR A 327 0.71 7.95 -12.95
N CYS A 328 0.35 7.26 -11.89
CA CYS A 328 -1.06 7.05 -11.54
C CYS A 328 -1.80 8.36 -11.20
N ALA A 329 -1.08 9.45 -10.89
CA ALA A 329 -1.65 10.79 -10.70
C ALA A 329 -2.18 11.41 -12.01
N SER A 330 -1.79 10.89 -13.18
CA SER A 330 -2.34 11.29 -14.48
C SER A 330 -3.78 10.81 -14.72
N MET A 331 -4.32 9.96 -13.82
CA MET A 331 -5.74 9.59 -13.68
C MET A 331 -6.13 9.64 -12.20
N ASN A 332 -5.95 10.81 -11.58
CA ASN A 332 -6.02 10.92 -10.12
C ASN A 332 -7.38 10.50 -9.56
N GLU A 333 -8.52 10.89 -10.17
CA GLU A 333 -9.83 10.50 -9.64
C GLU A 333 -10.05 8.98 -9.69
N THR A 334 -9.61 8.30 -10.76
CA THR A 334 -9.69 6.84 -10.86
C THR A 334 -8.84 6.18 -9.77
N THR A 335 -7.63 6.69 -9.54
CA THR A 335 -6.72 6.22 -8.47
C THR A 335 -7.32 6.51 -7.08
N ALA A 336 -7.88 7.70 -6.87
CA ALA A 336 -8.55 8.08 -5.63
C ALA A 336 -9.75 7.16 -5.32
N GLN A 337 -10.51 6.74 -6.33
CA GLN A 337 -11.61 5.78 -6.16
C GLN A 337 -11.12 4.41 -5.69
N VAL A 338 -9.96 3.93 -6.17
CA VAL A 338 -9.35 2.69 -5.65
C VAL A 338 -8.90 2.88 -4.21
N ARG A 339 -8.28 4.01 -3.86
CA ARG A 339 -7.84 4.33 -2.49
C ARG A 339 -9.04 4.42 -1.54
N ARG A 340 -10.11 5.15 -1.91
CA ARG A 340 -11.38 5.19 -1.15
C ARG A 340 -12.00 3.80 -0.97
N SER A 341 -11.95 2.97 -2.01
CA SER A 341 -12.43 1.59 -1.94
C SER A 341 -11.58 0.75 -0.97
N THR A 342 -10.26 0.96 -0.94
CA THR A 342 -9.36 0.27 -0.01
C THR A 342 -9.68 0.62 1.45
N GLU A 343 -9.95 1.89 1.77
CA GLU A 343 -10.36 2.29 3.13
C GLU A 343 -11.78 1.81 3.46
N LYS A 344 -12.73 1.91 2.53
CA LYS A 344 -14.10 1.39 2.71
C LYS A 344 -14.12 -0.13 2.93
N LEU A 345 -13.16 -0.86 2.36
CA LEU A 345 -13.01 -2.31 2.56
C LEU A 345 -12.83 -2.65 4.05
N ARG A 346 -12.12 -1.83 4.82
CA ARG A 346 -11.94 -1.98 6.29
C ARG A 346 -13.30 -2.07 6.99
N ALA A 347 -14.19 -1.13 6.72
CA ALA A 347 -15.53 -1.12 7.30
C ALA A 347 -16.42 -2.25 6.76
N ALA A 348 -16.34 -2.54 5.45
CA ALA A 348 -17.11 -3.59 4.81
C ALA A 348 -16.78 -4.99 5.37
N GLU A 349 -15.48 -5.29 5.54
CA GLU A 349 -15.01 -6.57 6.09
C GLU A 349 -15.29 -6.71 7.60
N ALA A 350 -15.16 -5.62 8.37
CA ALA A 350 -15.52 -5.62 9.78
C ALA A 350 -17.01 -5.88 9.98
N LEU A 351 -17.88 -5.22 9.20
CA LEU A 351 -19.33 -5.49 9.17
C LEU A 351 -19.61 -6.94 8.76
N ALA A 352 -18.96 -7.43 7.70
CA ALA A 352 -19.13 -8.81 7.23
C ALA A 352 -18.72 -9.82 8.33
N SER A 353 -17.70 -9.50 9.12
CA SER A 353 -17.28 -10.32 10.26
C SER A 353 -18.38 -10.44 11.31
N LEU A 354 -19.02 -9.32 11.70
CA LEU A 354 -20.16 -9.33 12.62
C LEU A 354 -21.31 -10.16 12.07
N VAL A 355 -21.69 -9.92 10.81
CA VAL A 355 -22.81 -10.60 10.15
C VAL A 355 -22.54 -12.11 10.05
N ALA A 356 -21.33 -12.52 9.70
CA ALA A 356 -20.94 -13.91 9.51
C ALA A 356 -21.01 -14.73 10.80
N LEU A 357 -20.90 -14.12 11.97
CA LEU A 357 -21.06 -14.81 13.28
C LEU A 357 -22.46 -15.38 13.48
N LYS A 358 -23.49 -14.80 12.83
CA LYS A 358 -24.88 -15.27 12.87
C LYS A 358 -25.36 -15.86 11.55
N THR A 359 -24.64 -15.58 10.44
CA THR A 359 -24.96 -16.05 9.09
C THR A 359 -23.68 -16.57 8.44
N PRO A 360 -23.21 -17.79 8.77
CA PRO A 360 -21.88 -18.28 8.39
C PRO A 360 -21.60 -18.29 6.89
N GLY A 361 -22.59 -18.56 6.04
CA GLY A 361 -22.46 -18.56 4.57
C GLY A 361 -22.50 -17.17 3.91
N PHE A 362 -22.57 -16.10 4.69
CA PHE A 362 -22.78 -14.75 4.15
C PHE A 362 -21.68 -14.31 3.17
N ALA A 363 -20.41 -14.35 3.60
CA ALA A 363 -19.29 -13.85 2.81
C ALA A 363 -18.98 -14.74 1.59
N SER A 364 -19.28 -16.04 1.64
CA SER A 364 -19.00 -16.97 0.54
C SER A 364 -19.79 -16.68 -0.74
N ARG A 365 -20.89 -15.96 -0.64
CA ARG A 365 -21.72 -15.54 -1.80
C ARG A 365 -20.99 -14.60 -2.75
N LEU A 366 -19.97 -13.90 -2.26
CA LEU A 366 -19.18 -12.92 -3.02
C LEU A 366 -17.79 -13.42 -3.40
N THR A 367 -17.50 -14.72 -3.25
CA THR A 367 -16.15 -15.28 -3.47
C THR A 367 -15.61 -14.98 -4.86
N THR A 368 -16.41 -15.10 -5.91
CA THR A 368 -15.95 -14.81 -7.28
C THR A 368 -15.60 -13.34 -7.46
N ALA A 369 -16.47 -12.42 -7.00
CA ALA A 369 -16.22 -10.98 -7.06
C ALA A 369 -15.02 -10.58 -6.19
N ARG A 370 -14.87 -11.21 -5.02
CA ARG A 370 -13.71 -11.01 -4.13
C ARG A 370 -12.39 -11.40 -4.81
N ASN A 371 -12.32 -12.59 -5.39
CA ASN A 371 -11.11 -13.08 -6.03
C ASN A 371 -10.73 -12.20 -7.23
N LEU A 372 -11.72 -11.71 -7.98
CA LEU A 372 -11.49 -10.75 -9.06
C LEU A 372 -10.99 -9.40 -8.52
N ALA A 373 -11.52 -8.93 -7.39
CA ALA A 373 -11.05 -7.70 -6.77
C ALA A 373 -9.60 -7.82 -6.26
N TRP A 374 -9.20 -8.98 -5.70
CA TRP A 374 -7.80 -9.22 -5.28
C TRP A 374 -6.85 -9.23 -6.47
N GLU A 375 -7.20 -9.90 -7.54
CA GLU A 375 -6.48 -9.85 -8.82
C GLU A 375 -6.37 -8.42 -9.32
N SER A 376 -7.47 -7.66 -9.29
CA SER A 376 -7.52 -6.26 -9.70
C SER A 376 -6.64 -5.35 -8.84
N PHE A 377 -6.56 -5.55 -7.52
CA PHE A 377 -5.61 -4.83 -6.66
C PHE A 377 -4.16 -5.09 -7.05
N GLY A 378 -3.81 -6.33 -7.37
CA GLY A 378 -2.46 -6.69 -7.81
C GLY A 378 -2.09 -6.18 -9.20
N MET A 379 -3.09 -5.78 -10.01
CA MET A 379 -2.89 -5.26 -11.36
C MET A 379 -3.02 -3.74 -11.45
N TYR A 380 -3.74 -3.08 -10.53
CA TYR A 380 -4.05 -1.66 -10.68
C TYR A 380 -2.80 -0.79 -10.76
N TRP A 381 -1.78 -1.08 -10.00
CA TRP A 381 -0.48 -0.40 -10.02
C TRP A 381 0.60 -1.19 -10.77
N GLU A 382 0.19 -2.05 -11.71
CA GLU A 382 1.13 -2.64 -12.62
C GLU A 382 1.96 -1.53 -13.28
N HIS A 383 3.28 -1.73 -13.42
CA HIS A 383 4.26 -0.64 -13.57
C HIS A 383 4.16 0.17 -14.86
N ASN A 384 3.44 -0.28 -15.88
CA ASN A 384 3.29 0.38 -17.17
C ASN A 384 2.21 1.47 -17.24
N TRP A 385 1.95 2.16 -16.16
CA TRP A 385 1.00 3.28 -16.14
C TRP A 385 1.23 4.35 -17.20
N THR A 386 2.47 4.49 -17.65
CA THR A 386 2.88 5.54 -18.55
C THR A 386 2.61 5.25 -20.00
N ALA A 387 2.38 4.03 -20.24
CA ALA A 387 2.66 3.37 -21.50
C ALA A 387 1.87 3.93 -22.69
N ASP A 388 2.58 4.54 -23.61
CA ASP A 388 2.17 4.68 -24.99
C ASP A 388 3.01 3.74 -25.86
N GLY A 389 2.83 2.44 -25.63
CA GLY A 389 3.45 1.36 -26.37
C GLY A 389 2.61 0.90 -27.58
N PRO A 390 2.74 -0.35 -28.00
CA PRO A 390 1.83 -0.99 -28.95
C PRO A 390 0.37 -0.89 -28.50
N VAL A 391 0.07 -1.10 -27.21
CA VAL A 391 -1.23 -0.76 -26.60
C VAL A 391 -1.26 0.74 -26.33
N LYS A 392 -2.19 1.45 -26.95
CA LYS A 392 -2.29 2.91 -26.85
C LYS A 392 -2.88 3.40 -25.52
N GLN A 393 -2.44 4.58 -25.08
CA GLN A 393 -2.89 5.19 -23.81
C GLN A 393 -4.40 5.15 -23.57
N PRO A 394 -5.30 5.45 -24.53
CA PRO A 394 -6.73 5.36 -24.28
C PRO A 394 -7.21 3.94 -23.93
N VAL A 395 -6.62 2.91 -24.54
CA VAL A 395 -6.94 1.49 -24.26
C VAL A 395 -6.45 1.14 -22.86
N ARG A 396 -5.25 1.57 -22.50
CA ARG A 396 -4.70 1.41 -21.16
C ARG A 396 -5.58 2.11 -20.13
N ALA A 397 -6.00 3.34 -20.38
CA ALA A 397 -6.88 4.10 -19.47
C ALA A 397 -8.23 3.41 -19.24
N GLN A 398 -8.84 2.85 -20.29
CA GLN A 398 -10.09 2.08 -20.17
C GLN A 398 -9.90 0.80 -19.36
N TRP A 399 -8.77 0.15 -19.52
CA TRP A 399 -8.42 -1.02 -18.69
C TRP A 399 -8.27 -0.65 -17.22
N GLN A 400 -7.62 0.46 -16.87
CA GLN A 400 -7.53 0.97 -15.50
C GLN A 400 -8.90 1.26 -14.89
N ILE A 401 -9.81 1.87 -15.66
CA ILE A 401 -11.20 2.11 -15.22
C ILE A 401 -11.94 0.79 -15.00
N LYS A 402 -11.74 -0.20 -15.86
CA LYS A 402 -12.32 -1.55 -15.70
C LYS A 402 -11.88 -2.16 -14.36
N ILE A 403 -10.59 -2.16 -14.08
CA ILE A 403 -10.04 -2.73 -12.84
C ILE A 403 -10.55 -1.97 -11.62
N GLN A 404 -10.55 -0.64 -11.66
CA GLN A 404 -11.11 0.18 -10.58
C GLN A 404 -12.57 -0.19 -10.29
N ARG A 405 -13.40 -0.40 -11.32
CA ARG A 405 -14.80 -0.81 -11.16
C ARG A 405 -14.94 -2.23 -10.58
N GLN A 406 -14.03 -3.13 -10.87
CA GLN A 406 -14.02 -4.48 -10.29
C GLN A 406 -13.73 -4.42 -8.78
N ILE A 407 -12.80 -3.58 -8.37
CA ILE A 407 -12.48 -3.34 -6.96
C ILE A 407 -13.67 -2.70 -6.25
N SER A 408 -14.14 -1.54 -6.73
CA SER A 408 -15.23 -0.80 -6.09
C SER A 408 -16.53 -1.59 -6.07
N GLY A 409 -16.85 -2.32 -7.13
CA GLY A 409 -18.05 -3.14 -7.22
C GLY A 409 -18.12 -4.25 -6.16
N TYR A 410 -16.99 -4.91 -5.89
CA TYR A 410 -16.91 -5.87 -4.78
C TYR A 410 -17.07 -5.21 -3.42
N VAL A 411 -16.31 -4.14 -3.18
CA VAL A 411 -16.30 -3.43 -1.89
C VAL A 411 -17.66 -2.84 -1.57
N ASP A 412 -18.30 -2.19 -2.54
CA ASP A 412 -19.62 -1.59 -2.38
C ASP A 412 -20.70 -2.65 -2.14
N SER A 413 -20.62 -3.77 -2.86
CA SER A 413 -21.54 -4.91 -2.65
C SER A 413 -21.39 -5.51 -1.26
N LEU A 414 -20.15 -5.76 -0.82
CA LEU A 414 -19.87 -6.30 0.52
C LEU A 414 -20.36 -5.33 1.60
N PHE A 415 -20.06 -4.04 1.46
CA PHE A 415 -20.48 -3.00 2.39
C PHE A 415 -22.00 -2.92 2.53
N LEU A 416 -22.71 -2.78 1.40
CA LEU A 416 -24.17 -2.63 1.38
C LEU A 416 -24.88 -3.86 1.92
N LEU A 417 -24.45 -5.05 1.48
CA LEU A 417 -25.05 -6.31 1.93
C LEU A 417 -24.80 -6.54 3.42
N SER A 418 -23.60 -6.25 3.91
CA SER A 418 -23.24 -6.37 5.33
C SER A 418 -24.03 -5.39 6.18
N ALA A 419 -24.10 -4.12 5.79
CA ALA A 419 -24.82 -3.08 6.51
C ALA A 419 -26.32 -3.40 6.59
N THR A 420 -26.93 -3.80 5.46
CA THR A 420 -28.35 -4.17 5.43
C THR A 420 -28.62 -5.42 6.29
N THR A 421 -27.73 -6.41 6.22
CA THR A 421 -27.92 -7.66 6.98
C THR A 421 -27.75 -7.44 8.48
N LEU A 422 -26.81 -6.61 8.91
CA LEU A 422 -26.67 -6.21 10.32
C LEU A 422 -27.97 -5.55 10.81
N GLY A 423 -28.54 -4.63 10.03
CA GLY A 423 -29.82 -4.00 10.37
C GLY A 423 -30.98 -4.98 10.54
N ARG A 424 -31.01 -6.07 9.77
CA ARG A 424 -31.99 -7.16 9.94
C ARG A 424 -31.71 -8.05 11.15
N GLN A 425 -30.50 -8.10 11.62
CA GLN A 425 -30.12 -8.88 12.81
C GLN A 425 -30.45 -8.15 14.13
N ILE A 426 -30.71 -6.83 14.09
CA ILE A 426 -31.05 -6.00 15.27
C ILE A 426 -32.57 -5.81 15.30
N ARG A 427 -33.17 -5.93 16.50
CA ARG A 427 -34.63 -5.85 16.69
C ARG A 427 -35.17 -4.44 16.46
N GLN A 428 -36.16 -4.33 15.57
CA GLN A 428 -36.99 -3.14 15.35
C GLN A 428 -38.07 -3.00 16.44
N THR A 429 -38.48 -1.76 16.72
CA THR A 429 -39.59 -1.42 17.57
C THR A 429 -40.63 -0.58 16.83
N ALA A 430 -41.65 -0.04 17.53
CA ALA A 430 -42.68 0.80 16.90
C ALA A 430 -42.10 2.09 16.29
N ASN A 431 -41.10 2.69 16.95
CA ASN A 431 -40.38 3.85 16.41
C ASN A 431 -39.28 3.43 15.44
N PRO A 432 -38.98 4.23 14.41
CA PRO A 432 -37.83 3.99 13.54
C PRO A 432 -36.53 3.98 14.30
N ARG A 433 -35.69 3.00 14.00
CA ARG A 433 -34.34 2.84 14.58
C ARG A 433 -33.28 2.72 13.50
N PHE A 434 -32.09 3.19 13.82
CA PHE A 434 -30.90 2.94 13.05
C PHE A 434 -29.72 2.61 13.98
N TYR A 435 -28.76 1.88 13.47
CA TYR A 435 -27.52 1.62 14.17
C TYR A 435 -26.41 2.54 13.63
N VAL A 436 -25.43 2.80 14.51
CA VAL A 436 -24.16 3.45 14.20
C VAL A 436 -23.05 2.47 14.54
N PHE A 437 -22.25 2.09 13.53
CA PHE A 437 -21.18 1.09 13.64
C PHE A 437 -19.82 1.76 13.51
N ASN A 438 -18.89 1.37 14.39
CA ASN A 438 -17.49 1.76 14.39
C ASN A 438 -16.61 0.60 13.93
N PRO A 439 -15.87 0.69 12.80
CA PRO A 439 -15.01 -0.39 12.30
C PRO A 439 -13.66 -0.47 13.01
N LEU A 440 -13.30 0.51 13.85
CA LEU A 440 -11.97 0.64 14.48
C LEU A 440 -11.94 0.01 15.88
N ASN A 441 -10.75 -0.33 16.39
CA ASN A 441 -10.59 -1.07 17.64
C ASN A 441 -10.48 -0.19 18.91
N TRP A 442 -11.01 1.00 18.86
CA TRP A 442 -11.20 1.86 20.05
C TRP A 442 -12.59 2.46 20.05
N SER A 443 -13.08 2.80 21.24
CA SER A 443 -14.36 3.51 21.38
C SER A 443 -14.26 4.89 20.77
N ARG A 444 -15.26 5.28 19.95
CA ARG A 444 -15.31 6.58 19.27
C ARG A 444 -16.53 7.38 19.64
N SER A 445 -16.33 8.68 19.73
CA SER A 445 -17.43 9.65 19.70
C SER A 445 -17.23 10.54 18.49
N ASP A 446 -18.16 10.51 17.54
CA ASP A 446 -18.01 11.18 16.27
C ASP A 446 -19.37 11.44 15.62
N VAL A 447 -19.35 12.20 14.52
CA VAL A 447 -20.55 12.44 13.71
C VAL A 447 -20.92 11.18 12.93
N ALA A 448 -22.23 10.97 12.77
CA ALA A 448 -22.80 9.92 11.96
C ALA A 448 -23.98 10.44 11.14
N ASP A 449 -23.96 10.14 9.83
CA ASP A 449 -24.96 10.62 8.87
C ASP A 449 -25.87 9.46 8.47
N PHE A 450 -27.14 9.50 8.88
CA PHE A 450 -28.14 8.53 8.50
C PHE A 450 -29.04 9.09 7.39
N ALA A 451 -29.16 8.36 6.28
CA ALA A 451 -30.06 8.75 5.18
C ALA A 451 -31.50 8.85 5.70
N TYR A 452 -32.12 10.01 5.64
CA TYR A 452 -33.41 10.29 6.26
C TYR A 452 -34.33 11.13 5.36
N ALA A 453 -35.44 10.56 4.97
CA ALA A 453 -36.44 11.22 4.11
C ALA A 453 -37.57 11.91 4.88
N GLY A 454 -37.68 11.70 6.20
CA GLY A 454 -38.75 12.22 7.03
C GLY A 454 -38.77 13.74 7.14
N SER A 455 -39.94 14.31 7.38
CA SER A 455 -40.17 15.73 7.63
C SER A 455 -40.77 15.92 9.02
N GLY A 456 -40.54 17.08 9.64
CA GLY A 456 -41.09 17.39 10.97
C GLY A 456 -40.02 17.41 12.06
N SER A 457 -40.44 17.86 13.26
CA SER A 457 -39.57 17.90 14.43
C SER A 457 -39.35 16.50 14.97
N ILE A 458 -38.10 16.14 15.15
CA ILE A 458 -37.69 14.82 15.64
C ILE A 458 -36.67 14.97 16.77
N GLN A 459 -36.66 13.98 17.64
CA GLN A 459 -35.61 13.77 18.64
C GLN A 459 -34.90 12.45 18.32
N VAL A 460 -33.59 12.39 18.52
CA VAL A 460 -32.82 11.16 18.43
C VAL A 460 -32.39 10.74 19.83
N VAL A 461 -32.69 9.51 20.20
CA VAL A 461 -32.37 8.94 21.52
C VAL A 461 -31.37 7.80 21.35
N ASP A 462 -30.27 7.83 22.07
CA ASP A 462 -29.39 6.67 22.24
C ASP A 462 -30.11 5.62 23.10
N VAL A 463 -30.46 4.49 22.49
CA VAL A 463 -31.24 3.43 23.14
C VAL A 463 -30.51 2.81 24.35
N SER A 464 -29.17 2.79 24.33
CA SER A 464 -28.37 2.21 25.40
C SER A 464 -28.33 3.04 26.66
N THR A 465 -28.49 4.38 26.54
CA THR A 465 -28.41 5.31 27.67
C THR A 465 -29.74 6.00 27.97
N GLY A 466 -30.71 5.97 27.05
CA GLY A 466 -31.97 6.70 27.15
C GLY A 466 -31.82 8.22 26.93
N LYS A 467 -30.63 8.73 26.63
CA LYS A 467 -30.33 10.15 26.44
C LYS A 467 -30.65 10.63 25.05
N THR A 468 -31.22 11.83 24.94
CA THR A 468 -31.34 12.53 23.66
C THR A 468 -29.97 13.03 23.22
N VAL A 469 -29.63 12.83 21.93
CA VAL A 469 -28.37 13.25 21.34
C VAL A 469 -28.55 14.47 20.43
N ALA A 470 -27.48 15.25 20.26
CA ALA A 470 -27.46 16.37 19.33
C ALA A 470 -27.68 15.87 17.90
N SER A 471 -28.61 16.49 17.20
CA SER A 471 -28.95 16.11 15.81
C SER A 471 -29.34 17.31 14.97
N GLN A 472 -29.08 17.21 13.66
CA GLN A 472 -29.49 18.21 12.66
C GLN A 472 -29.79 17.52 11.32
N LEU A 473 -30.67 18.12 10.54
CA LEU A 473 -30.87 17.72 9.15
C LEU A 473 -29.90 18.49 8.27
N ILE A 474 -29.17 17.78 7.41
CA ILE A 474 -28.28 18.35 6.41
C ILE A 474 -28.69 17.87 5.01
N THR A 475 -28.33 18.68 4.01
CA THR A 475 -28.41 18.27 2.61
C THR A 475 -27.00 18.24 2.05
N GLN A 476 -26.61 17.10 1.48
CA GLN A 476 -25.32 16.93 0.82
C GLN A 476 -25.56 16.26 -0.53
N GLU A 477 -25.11 16.88 -1.61
CA GLU A 477 -25.29 16.37 -2.98
C GLU A 477 -26.75 16.03 -3.33
N GLY A 478 -27.68 16.89 -2.88
CA GLY A 478 -29.12 16.70 -3.10
C GLY A 478 -29.79 15.61 -2.26
N LYS A 479 -29.05 14.90 -1.42
CA LYS A 479 -29.57 13.88 -0.51
C LYS A 479 -29.69 14.44 0.91
N ARG A 480 -30.78 14.06 1.61
CA ARG A 480 -31.00 14.46 3.02
C ARG A 480 -30.46 13.43 3.96
N PHE A 481 -29.78 13.91 5.00
CA PHE A 481 -29.25 13.10 6.10
C PHE A 481 -29.67 13.68 7.45
N LEU A 482 -29.93 12.79 8.40
CA LEU A 482 -29.98 13.07 9.79
C LEU A 482 -28.58 12.90 10.36
N ARG A 483 -27.91 14.01 10.64
CA ARG A 483 -26.58 14.04 11.25
C ARG A 483 -26.72 14.05 12.74
N ILE A 484 -26.06 13.14 13.43
CA ILE A 484 -26.00 13.08 14.89
C ILE A 484 -24.56 13.12 15.37
N PHE A 485 -24.36 13.50 16.62
CA PHE A 485 -23.13 13.25 17.35
C PHE A 485 -23.33 11.97 18.17
N ALA A 486 -22.70 10.86 17.76
CA ALA A 486 -22.80 9.54 18.39
C ALA A 486 -21.66 9.37 19.41
N GLU A 487 -21.98 9.33 20.71
CA GLU A 487 -21.01 9.20 21.78
C GLU A 487 -20.71 7.74 22.11
N GLY A 488 -19.43 7.43 22.32
CA GLY A 488 -18.98 6.15 22.87
C GLY A 488 -19.40 4.93 22.03
N VAL A 489 -19.35 5.01 20.69
CA VAL A 489 -19.60 3.85 19.82
C VAL A 489 -18.48 2.85 20.01
N PRO A 490 -18.79 1.61 20.48
CA PRO A 490 -17.76 0.67 20.94
C PRO A 490 -16.84 0.18 19.82
N SER A 491 -15.68 -0.33 20.21
CA SER A 491 -14.67 -0.94 19.35
C SER A 491 -15.25 -2.08 18.51
N VAL A 492 -15.02 -2.04 17.19
CA VAL A 492 -15.56 -3.00 16.21
C VAL A 492 -17.00 -3.39 16.57
N GLY A 493 -17.84 -2.37 16.69
CA GLY A 493 -19.14 -2.55 17.30
C GLY A 493 -20.14 -1.48 16.94
N TYR A 494 -21.33 -1.57 17.50
CA TYR A 494 -22.42 -0.65 17.19
C TYR A 494 -23.18 -0.18 18.41
N LYS A 495 -23.89 0.96 18.23
CA LYS A 495 -24.98 1.46 19.09
C LYS A 495 -26.23 1.67 18.28
N VAL A 496 -27.40 1.53 18.91
CA VAL A 496 -28.71 1.74 18.30
C VAL A 496 -29.29 3.08 18.75
N PHE A 497 -29.83 3.84 17.81
CA PHE A 497 -30.50 5.10 18.02
C PHE A 497 -31.96 5.00 17.55
N GLU A 498 -32.85 5.68 18.28
CA GLU A 498 -34.29 5.71 18.02
C GLU A 498 -34.73 7.12 17.62
N ILE A 499 -35.48 7.24 16.54
CA ILE A 499 -36.07 8.51 16.07
C ILE A 499 -37.46 8.63 16.66
N LYS A 500 -37.72 9.65 17.49
CA LYS A 500 -39.01 9.95 18.07
C LYS A 500 -39.56 11.25 17.49
N THR A 501 -40.86 11.31 17.28
CA THR A 501 -41.54 12.57 16.95
C THR A 501 -41.59 13.49 18.17
N GLY A 502 -41.33 14.75 17.99
CA GLY A 502 -41.35 15.76 19.03
C GLY A 502 -40.30 16.86 18.83
N PRO A 503 -40.35 17.90 19.61
CA PRO A 503 -39.41 19.02 19.47
C PRO A 503 -37.99 18.56 19.79
N SER A 504 -37.07 18.90 18.89
CA SER A 504 -35.64 18.74 19.18
C SER A 504 -35.25 19.62 20.38
N PRO A 505 -34.31 19.18 21.23
CA PRO A 505 -33.71 20.04 22.24
C PRO A 505 -33.15 21.31 21.59
N SER A 506 -33.39 22.47 22.18
CA SER A 506 -32.72 23.70 21.78
C SER A 506 -31.27 23.66 22.22
N LEU A 507 -30.38 23.30 21.30
CA LEU A 507 -28.93 23.25 21.50
C LEU A 507 -28.27 24.43 20.76
N PRO A 508 -27.16 24.98 21.27
CA PRO A 508 -26.42 25.99 20.57
C PRO A 508 -25.86 25.43 19.26
N VAL A 509 -25.69 26.28 18.26
CA VAL A 509 -25.02 25.94 17.02
C VAL A 509 -23.55 25.56 17.31
N ALA A 510 -23.00 24.63 16.53
CA ALA A 510 -21.64 24.13 16.70
C ALA A 510 -20.56 25.21 16.56
N ALA A 511 -20.84 26.25 15.79
CA ALA A 511 -19.95 27.40 15.61
C ALA A 511 -20.75 28.66 15.23
N ALA A 512 -20.27 29.82 15.64
CA ALA A 512 -20.76 31.10 15.14
C ALA A 512 -20.14 31.40 13.77
N VAL A 513 -20.93 32.04 12.89
CA VAL A 513 -20.48 32.50 11.57
C VAL A 513 -20.66 34.02 11.47
N VAL A 514 -19.60 34.72 11.05
CA VAL A 514 -19.63 36.17 10.75
C VAL A 514 -18.96 36.37 9.39
N GLY A 515 -19.77 36.65 8.36
CA GLY A 515 -19.27 36.74 6.98
C GLY A 515 -18.64 35.43 6.54
N GLU A 516 -17.39 35.48 6.12
CA GLU A 516 -16.57 34.34 5.64
C GLU A 516 -15.84 33.58 6.79
N THR A 517 -16.17 33.92 8.05
CA THR A 517 -15.41 33.42 9.22
C THR A 517 -16.27 32.53 10.10
N ILE A 518 -15.82 31.32 10.34
CA ILE A 518 -16.32 30.42 11.40
C ILE A 518 -15.55 30.70 12.70
N ARG A 519 -16.25 30.70 13.82
CA ARG A 519 -15.69 30.79 15.17
C ARG A 519 -16.25 29.67 16.05
N THR A 520 -15.37 28.78 16.45
CA THR A 520 -15.62 27.77 17.48
C THR A 520 -15.00 28.22 18.82
N ALA A 521 -15.16 27.45 19.87
CA ALA A 521 -14.43 27.69 21.13
C ALA A 521 -12.90 27.62 20.94
N ARG A 522 -12.41 26.86 19.97
CA ARG A 522 -10.99 26.66 19.74
C ARG A 522 -10.46 27.40 18.52
N TYR A 523 -11.21 27.40 17.40
CA TYR A 523 -10.69 27.88 16.12
C TYR A 523 -11.43 29.11 15.61
N ARG A 524 -10.67 30.03 15.00
CA ARG A 524 -11.19 31.03 14.07
C ARG A 524 -10.67 30.67 12.69
N ILE A 525 -11.56 30.51 11.72
CA ILE A 525 -11.24 30.06 10.37
C ILE A 525 -11.87 31.00 9.37
N ARG A 526 -11.10 31.63 8.49
CA ARG A 526 -11.60 32.42 7.37
C ARG A 526 -11.37 31.66 6.06
N LEU A 527 -12.47 31.43 5.34
CA LEU A 527 -12.47 30.87 4.01
C LEU A 527 -12.61 32.02 2.99
N SER A 528 -11.70 32.07 2.01
CA SER A 528 -11.78 33.07 0.94
C SER A 528 -12.71 32.63 -0.20
N PRO A 529 -13.15 33.54 -1.10
CA PRO A 529 -13.92 33.18 -2.28
C PRO A 529 -13.24 32.18 -3.21
N SER A 530 -11.89 32.19 -3.29
CA SER A 530 -11.12 31.16 -4.04
C SER A 530 -11.05 29.79 -3.35
N GLY A 531 -11.61 29.65 -2.14
CA GLY A 531 -11.56 28.39 -1.38
C GLY A 531 -10.30 28.18 -0.56
N ALA A 532 -9.37 29.13 -0.53
CA ALA A 532 -8.22 29.09 0.35
C ALA A 532 -8.60 29.48 1.78
N ILE A 533 -8.00 28.80 2.77
CA ILE A 533 -8.11 29.19 4.18
C ILE A 533 -7.03 30.23 4.46
N THR A 534 -7.42 31.49 4.55
CA THR A 534 -6.52 32.65 4.71
C THR A 534 -6.24 33.00 6.17
N ASP A 535 -7.09 32.55 7.11
CA ASP A 535 -6.90 32.71 8.55
C ASP A 535 -7.28 31.39 9.23
N LEU A 536 -6.40 30.88 10.08
CA LEU A 536 -6.66 29.78 11.00
C LEU A 536 -5.93 30.07 12.31
N TYR A 537 -6.69 30.48 13.30
CA TYR A 537 -6.15 30.81 14.62
C TYR A 537 -6.59 29.76 15.65
N ASP A 538 -5.63 29.13 16.33
CA ASP A 538 -5.89 28.23 17.46
C ASP A 538 -5.86 29.03 18.76
N SER A 539 -7.05 29.26 19.33
CA SER A 539 -7.21 30.03 20.57
C SER A 539 -6.60 29.31 21.80
N LEU A 540 -6.56 27.98 21.80
CA LEU A 540 -5.96 27.20 22.87
C LEU A 540 -4.44 27.35 22.89
N ALA A 541 -3.82 27.37 21.74
CA ALA A 541 -2.38 27.59 21.59
C ALA A 541 -1.99 29.06 21.47
N ASN A 542 -2.97 29.99 21.38
CA ASN A 542 -2.78 31.40 21.12
C ASN A 542 -1.91 31.64 19.85
N ARG A 543 -2.25 30.98 18.74
CA ARG A 543 -1.36 30.91 17.58
C ARG A 543 -2.09 31.05 16.25
N GLN A 544 -1.53 31.90 15.36
CA GLN A 544 -1.89 31.93 13.95
C GLN A 544 -1.17 30.79 13.21
N LEU A 545 -1.92 29.97 12.48
CA LEU A 545 -1.39 28.80 11.78
C LEU A 545 -1.15 29.04 10.30
N VAL A 546 -1.70 30.08 9.72
CA VAL A 546 -1.53 30.39 8.30
C VAL A 546 -0.42 31.41 8.12
N LYS A 547 0.52 31.08 7.24
CA LYS A 547 1.53 31.99 6.72
C LYS A 547 1.74 31.67 5.25
N PRO A 548 1.30 32.54 4.34
CA PRO A 548 1.43 32.26 2.91
C PRO A 548 2.91 32.12 2.53
N MET A 549 3.15 31.18 1.63
CA MET A 549 4.44 30.91 1.02
C MET A 549 4.25 30.83 -0.49
N ASP A 550 5.08 31.56 -1.24
CA ASP A 550 4.94 31.72 -2.70
C ASP A 550 3.53 32.16 -3.13
N GLY A 551 2.89 33.03 -2.34
CA GLY A 551 1.55 33.51 -2.58
C GLY A 551 0.43 32.55 -2.26
N LYS A 552 0.73 31.32 -1.78
CA LYS A 552 -0.26 30.28 -1.47
C LYS A 552 -0.51 30.14 0.03
N TYR A 553 -1.77 29.98 0.39
CA TYR A 553 -2.29 29.82 1.76
C TYR A 553 -2.49 28.34 2.14
N LEU A 554 -3.42 28.03 3.06
CA LEU A 554 -3.85 26.66 3.35
C LEU A 554 -4.98 26.26 2.41
N ASN A 555 -4.97 25.02 1.95
CA ASN A 555 -5.93 24.47 1.01
C ASN A 555 -6.06 25.31 -0.28
N ASP A 556 -4.94 25.79 -0.77
CA ASP A 556 -4.89 26.73 -1.88
C ASP A 556 -4.54 26.02 -3.19
N LEU A 557 -5.46 26.11 -4.17
CA LEU A 557 -5.25 25.52 -5.51
C LEU A 557 -4.36 26.41 -6.40
N GLY A 558 -4.05 27.64 -5.95
CA GLY A 558 -3.20 28.60 -6.66
C GLY A 558 -3.99 29.58 -7.54
N ALA A 559 -5.11 30.11 -7.04
CA ALA A 559 -5.79 31.22 -7.68
C ALA A 559 -4.88 32.45 -7.73
N PRO A 560 -4.87 33.24 -8.83
CA PRO A 560 -4.08 34.46 -8.92
C PRO A 560 -4.45 35.51 -7.85
N ASN A 561 -5.70 35.53 -7.44
CA ASN A 561 -6.21 36.36 -6.36
C ASN A 561 -7.14 35.53 -5.46
N VAL A 562 -6.90 35.55 -4.17
CA VAL A 562 -7.69 34.76 -3.18
C VAL A 562 -9.14 35.27 -3.05
N ASP A 563 -9.43 36.49 -3.43
CA ASP A 563 -10.78 37.05 -3.41
C ASP A 563 -11.56 36.76 -4.71
N GLU A 564 -10.99 35.97 -5.64
CA GLU A 564 -11.62 35.63 -6.92
C GLU A 564 -12.51 34.40 -6.79
N GLY A 565 -13.82 34.62 -6.81
CA GLY A 565 -14.85 33.59 -6.68
C GLY A 565 -16.22 34.19 -6.34
N SER A 566 -17.17 33.29 -6.11
CA SER A 566 -18.49 33.71 -5.60
C SER A 566 -18.37 34.01 -4.09
N PRO A 567 -19.26 34.86 -3.54
CA PRO A 567 -19.31 35.07 -2.10
C PRO A 567 -19.44 33.75 -1.33
N VAL A 568 -18.68 33.62 -0.26
CA VAL A 568 -18.73 32.43 0.60
C VAL A 568 -20.11 32.35 1.28
N VAL A 569 -20.71 31.17 1.27
CA VAL A 569 -22.03 30.90 1.84
C VAL A 569 -21.98 29.89 2.98
N VAL A 570 -22.93 30.02 3.92
CA VAL A 570 -23.19 29.01 4.93
C VAL A 570 -24.09 27.94 4.31
N GLU A 571 -23.52 26.76 4.03
CA GLU A 571 -24.28 25.65 3.41
C GLU A 571 -25.13 24.91 4.45
N ASN A 572 -24.57 24.67 5.65
CA ASN A 572 -25.26 24.06 6.78
C ASN A 572 -24.84 24.76 8.09
N ALA A 573 -25.77 24.94 9.00
CA ALA A 573 -25.52 25.39 10.36
C ALA A 573 -26.48 24.69 11.34
N GLY A 574 -25.95 24.07 12.39
CA GLY A 574 -26.74 23.39 13.41
C GLY A 574 -25.92 22.98 14.62
N PRO A 575 -26.53 22.26 15.55
CA PRO A 575 -25.88 21.91 16.80
C PRO A 575 -24.78 20.84 16.66
N VAL A 576 -24.65 20.17 15.51
CA VAL A 576 -23.63 19.14 15.29
C VAL A 576 -22.49 19.66 14.43
N SER A 577 -22.78 20.46 13.39
CA SER A 577 -21.77 20.97 12.47
C SER A 577 -22.17 22.29 11.81
N VAL A 578 -21.17 23.04 11.37
CA VAL A 578 -21.30 24.21 10.50
C VAL A 578 -20.37 24.04 9.31
N THR A 579 -20.88 24.32 8.09
CA THR A 579 -20.15 24.22 6.84
C THR A 579 -20.20 25.55 6.08
N LEU A 580 -19.02 26.08 5.73
CA LEU A 580 -18.86 27.14 4.73
C LEU A 580 -18.56 26.54 3.38
N LYS A 581 -19.06 27.18 2.33
CA LYS A 581 -18.83 26.80 0.93
C LYS A 581 -18.34 27.98 0.12
N ALA A 582 -17.25 27.76 -0.62
CA ALA A 582 -16.72 28.67 -1.63
C ALA A 582 -16.82 28.01 -3.02
N VAL A 583 -17.01 28.84 -4.06
CA VAL A 583 -17.03 28.41 -5.46
C VAL A 583 -16.21 29.39 -6.27
N SER A 584 -15.17 28.88 -6.95
CA SER A 584 -14.27 29.70 -7.75
C SER A 584 -14.10 29.14 -9.16
N PRO A 585 -13.99 29.98 -10.20
CA PRO A 585 -13.67 29.56 -11.56
C PRO A 585 -12.16 29.36 -11.79
N VAL A 586 -11.30 29.85 -10.88
CA VAL A 586 -9.84 29.93 -11.06
C VAL A 586 -9.07 29.17 -9.95
N PRO A 587 -7.90 28.57 -10.27
CA PRO A 587 -7.25 28.45 -11.59
C PRO A 587 -7.96 27.46 -12.51
N VAL A 588 -8.93 26.73 -12.01
CA VAL A 588 -9.82 25.79 -12.67
C VAL A 588 -11.13 25.75 -11.88
N PRO A 589 -12.33 25.61 -12.51
CA PRO A 589 -13.61 25.57 -11.78
C PRO A 589 -13.59 24.56 -10.64
N HIS A 590 -13.81 25.04 -9.42
CA HIS A 590 -13.80 24.19 -8.24
C HIS A 590 -14.71 24.70 -7.12
N THR A 591 -15.03 23.79 -6.20
CA THR A 591 -15.83 24.07 -5.00
C THR A 591 -15.05 23.59 -3.79
N VAL A 592 -15.05 24.38 -2.73
CA VAL A 592 -14.44 24.04 -1.44
C VAL A 592 -15.50 24.10 -0.34
N ARG A 593 -15.52 23.11 0.53
CA ARG A 593 -16.31 23.08 1.76
C ARG A 593 -15.39 22.93 2.95
N VAL A 594 -15.58 23.79 3.95
CA VAL A 594 -14.88 23.70 5.24
C VAL A 594 -15.92 23.44 6.32
N THR A 595 -15.82 22.33 7.01
CA THR A 595 -16.76 21.89 8.06
C THR A 595 -16.06 21.81 9.41
N VAL A 596 -16.70 22.38 10.42
CA VAL A 596 -16.34 22.22 11.83
C VAL A 596 -17.48 21.55 12.58
N PHE A 597 -17.14 20.83 13.65
CA PHE A 597 -18.09 20.06 14.43
C PHE A 597 -18.19 20.60 15.85
N ALA A 598 -19.31 20.33 16.51
CA ALA A 598 -19.48 20.64 17.93
C ALA A 598 -18.42 19.88 18.74
N ASN A 599 -17.74 20.57 19.65
CA ASN A 599 -16.85 19.93 20.61
C ASN A 599 -17.70 19.25 21.68
N SER A 600 -17.70 17.93 21.75
CA SER A 600 -18.03 17.28 23.01
C SER A 600 -16.84 17.43 23.98
N ARG A 601 -17.08 17.79 25.21
CA ARG A 601 -16.01 18.04 26.21
C ARG A 601 -15.16 16.79 26.50
N ASP A 602 -15.67 15.59 26.16
CA ASP A 602 -15.09 14.30 26.52
C ASP A 602 -14.76 13.38 25.36
N ALA A 603 -14.91 13.82 24.10
CA ALA A 603 -14.82 12.89 22.99
C ALA A 603 -14.29 13.52 21.72
N GLY A 604 -13.23 12.95 21.26
CA GLY A 604 -12.69 13.16 19.92
C GLY A 604 -11.75 14.36 19.79
N THR A 605 -10.88 14.23 18.85
CA THR A 605 -9.96 15.29 18.45
C THR A 605 -10.71 16.32 17.62
N PRO A 606 -10.77 17.60 18.02
CA PRO A 606 -11.39 18.64 17.20
C PRO A 606 -10.71 18.67 15.85
N ARG A 607 -11.46 18.38 14.79
CA ARG A 607 -10.94 18.38 13.42
C ARG A 607 -11.67 19.43 12.57
N ILE A 608 -10.95 19.91 11.59
CA ILE A 608 -11.46 20.78 10.52
C ILE A 608 -11.46 19.93 9.27
N GLU A 609 -12.63 19.58 8.75
CA GLU A 609 -12.75 18.82 7.50
C GLU A 609 -12.83 19.74 6.29
N ILE A 610 -12.18 19.33 5.21
CA ILE A 610 -12.11 20.06 3.97
C ILE A 610 -12.48 19.10 2.84
N GLU A 611 -13.52 19.45 2.09
CA GLU A 611 -13.90 18.78 0.84
C GLU A 611 -13.67 19.72 -0.32
N ASN A 612 -12.85 19.29 -1.28
CA ASN A 612 -12.57 20.02 -2.50
C ASN A 612 -13.07 19.23 -3.70
N ARG A 613 -13.67 19.95 -4.68
CA ARG A 613 -14.07 19.36 -5.96
C ARG A 613 -13.59 20.21 -7.10
N ILE A 614 -12.74 19.64 -7.96
CA ILE A 614 -12.41 20.24 -9.26
C ILE A 614 -13.46 19.75 -10.26
N GLN A 615 -14.06 20.68 -11.01
CA GLN A 615 -15.22 20.46 -11.88
C GLN A 615 -14.89 20.70 -13.36
N ALA A 616 -13.63 20.56 -13.73
CA ALA A 616 -13.15 20.66 -15.09
C ALA A 616 -11.94 19.76 -15.31
N ASN A 617 -11.64 19.43 -16.56
CA ASN A 617 -10.45 18.68 -16.91
C ASN A 617 -9.18 19.55 -16.77
N PHE A 618 -8.05 18.90 -16.49
CA PHE A 618 -6.72 19.51 -16.48
C PHE A 618 -5.64 18.46 -16.81
N SER A 619 -4.55 18.91 -17.41
CA SER A 619 -3.40 18.04 -17.78
C SER A 619 -2.14 18.42 -17.02
N ASP A 620 -1.95 19.71 -16.76
CA ASP A 620 -0.82 20.22 -15.99
C ASP A 620 -0.92 19.82 -14.52
N VAL A 621 0.22 19.78 -13.85
CA VAL A 621 0.29 19.44 -12.42
C VAL A 621 -0.45 20.47 -11.58
N LYS A 622 -1.48 20.03 -10.88
CA LYS A 622 -2.21 20.83 -9.87
C LYS A 622 -1.89 20.30 -8.48
N THR A 623 -1.81 21.22 -7.53
CA THR A 623 -1.57 20.89 -6.11
C THR A 623 -2.48 21.70 -5.21
N TRP A 624 -2.94 21.08 -4.12
CA TRP A 624 -3.49 21.78 -2.97
C TRP A 624 -2.34 22.14 -2.03
N ALA A 625 -2.03 23.43 -1.91
CA ALA A 625 -0.97 23.91 -1.03
C ALA A 625 -1.47 24.04 0.41
N PHE A 626 -0.63 23.67 1.36
CA PHE A 626 -0.86 23.87 2.79
C PHE A 626 0.36 24.60 3.37
N SER A 627 0.29 25.92 3.50
CA SER A 627 1.38 26.76 3.98
C SER A 627 1.14 27.13 5.44
N PHE A 628 1.92 26.52 6.34
CA PHE A 628 1.76 26.70 7.78
C PHE A 628 2.73 27.74 8.34
N ASN A 629 2.32 28.45 9.38
CA ASN A 629 3.19 29.30 10.18
C ASN A 629 3.98 28.48 11.21
N LEU A 630 4.83 27.63 10.71
CA LEU A 630 5.73 26.78 11.50
C LEU A 630 7.19 27.16 11.21
N ASN A 631 8.05 27.11 12.23
CA ASN A 631 9.46 27.43 12.09
C ASN A 631 10.29 26.15 11.92
N GLN A 632 10.83 25.94 10.73
CA GLN A 632 11.68 24.79 10.40
C GLN A 632 11.10 23.44 10.88
N PRO A 633 9.82 23.12 10.50
CA PRO A 633 9.19 21.91 10.97
C PRO A 633 9.89 20.66 10.43
N THR A 634 9.74 19.56 11.15
CA THR A 634 10.06 18.23 10.65
C THR A 634 8.79 17.58 10.16
N THR A 635 8.77 17.13 8.91
CA THR A 635 7.65 16.40 8.34
C THR A 635 7.77 14.90 8.62
N ARG A 636 6.67 14.30 9.07
CA ARG A 636 6.49 12.85 9.19
C ARG A 636 5.25 12.42 8.43
N HIS A 637 5.32 11.27 7.76
CA HIS A 637 4.20 10.79 6.96
C HIS A 637 4.16 9.27 6.93
N GLU A 638 3.01 8.70 6.57
CA GLU A 638 2.88 7.27 6.39
C GLU A 638 3.20 6.87 4.94
N GLU A 639 4.06 5.85 4.79
CA GLU A 639 4.41 5.21 3.53
C GLU A 639 4.35 3.69 3.70
N LEU A 640 3.35 3.05 3.12
CA LEU A 640 3.25 1.59 3.03
C LEU A 640 3.57 0.83 4.34
N GLY A 641 2.81 1.10 5.40
CA GLY A 641 3.00 0.39 6.68
C GLY A 641 4.24 0.84 7.47
N ALA A 642 4.81 2.00 7.14
CA ALA A 642 5.88 2.64 7.90
C ALA A 642 5.58 4.14 8.08
N ILE A 643 5.97 4.71 9.21
CA ILE A 643 5.94 6.16 9.42
C ILE A 643 7.35 6.71 9.28
N LEU A 644 7.53 7.53 8.25
CA LEU A 644 8.83 8.09 7.88
C LEU A 644 9.01 9.50 8.43
N THR A 645 10.24 9.82 8.78
CA THR A 645 10.71 11.21 8.90
C THR A 645 11.28 11.63 7.56
N ALA A 646 10.72 12.70 6.96
CA ALA A 646 11.07 13.17 5.63
C ALA A 646 12.42 13.94 5.66
N LYS A 647 13.49 13.21 5.94
CA LYS A 647 14.90 13.65 5.92
C LYS A 647 15.75 12.56 5.29
N LYS A 648 16.91 12.93 4.77
CA LYS A 648 17.90 11.92 4.35
C LYS A 648 18.42 11.13 5.56
N GLU A 649 18.75 9.86 5.38
CA GLU A 649 19.27 8.96 6.43
C GLU A 649 20.52 9.55 7.14
N THR A 650 21.37 10.24 6.38
CA THR A 650 22.56 10.91 6.89
C THR A 650 22.25 12.09 7.84
N ARG A 651 20.98 12.50 7.92
CA ARG A 651 20.48 13.58 8.80
C ARG A 651 19.44 13.09 9.79
N GLY A 652 19.41 11.77 10.03
CA GLY A 652 18.48 11.15 10.97
C GLY A 652 17.05 10.99 10.45
N GLY A 653 16.88 10.90 9.14
CA GLY A 653 15.63 10.59 8.48
C GLY A 653 15.58 9.19 7.88
N HIS A 654 14.65 8.97 6.94
CA HIS A 654 14.40 7.66 6.36
C HIS A 654 14.53 7.62 4.82
N TYR A 655 14.94 8.72 4.17
CA TYR A 655 15.22 8.71 2.74
C TYR A 655 16.69 8.39 2.46
N ALA A 656 16.92 7.53 1.49
CA ALA A 656 18.28 7.19 1.07
C ALA A 656 19.05 8.43 0.62
N ALA A 657 20.33 8.49 0.99
CA ALA A 657 21.22 9.59 0.59
C ALA A 657 21.55 9.54 -0.90
N GLN A 658 21.49 8.34 -1.50
CA GLN A 658 21.76 8.04 -2.90
C GLN A 658 20.67 7.12 -3.49
N ASN A 659 20.56 7.07 -4.80
CA ASN A 659 19.62 6.21 -5.53
C ASN A 659 18.16 6.49 -5.18
N ALA A 660 17.80 7.69 -4.74
CA ALA A 660 16.45 8.08 -4.35
C ALA A 660 15.98 9.31 -5.13
N ARG A 661 14.70 9.32 -5.47
CA ARG A 661 14.00 10.51 -5.99
C ARG A 661 13.28 11.21 -4.84
N LEU A 662 13.47 12.52 -4.70
CA LEU A 662 13.16 13.27 -3.48
C LEU A 662 12.13 14.39 -3.64
N ASP A 663 11.61 14.65 -4.84
CA ASP A 663 10.64 15.73 -5.07
C ASP A 663 9.23 15.39 -4.59
N TRP A 664 8.79 14.14 -4.71
CA TRP A 664 7.45 13.69 -4.33
C TRP A 664 7.49 12.55 -3.33
N GLN A 665 6.85 12.74 -2.19
CA GLN A 665 6.71 11.75 -1.12
C GLN A 665 5.34 11.09 -1.17
N THR A 666 5.25 9.85 -0.72
CA THR A 666 3.97 9.13 -0.57
C THR A 666 3.07 9.81 0.45
N PHE A 667 1.79 9.96 0.10
CA PHE A 667 0.78 10.57 0.96
C PHE A 667 -0.39 9.59 1.19
N ASN A 668 -0.19 8.61 2.07
CA ASN A 668 -1.25 7.65 2.37
C ASN A 668 -2.25 8.23 3.37
N HIS A 669 -2.13 7.91 4.66
CA HIS A 669 -3.15 8.33 5.62
C HIS A 669 -2.95 9.76 6.10
N PHE A 670 -1.71 10.15 6.37
CA PHE A 670 -1.41 11.49 6.89
C PHE A 670 -0.01 11.97 6.54
N ALA A 671 0.18 13.27 6.66
CA ALA A 671 1.45 13.95 6.86
C ALA A 671 1.33 14.89 8.06
N ASP A 672 2.37 14.94 8.89
CA ASP A 672 2.45 15.79 10.06
C ASP A 672 3.65 16.73 9.92
N LEU A 673 3.42 18.02 10.10
CA LEU A 673 4.46 19.03 10.13
C LEU A 673 4.57 19.55 11.56
N SER A 674 5.65 19.22 12.24
CA SER A 674 5.85 19.60 13.65
C SER A 674 7.16 20.34 13.87
N GLU A 675 7.08 21.42 14.61
CA GLU A 675 8.21 22.05 15.27
C GLU A 675 8.23 21.63 16.76
N ARG A 676 9.14 22.18 17.56
CA ARG A 676 9.17 21.88 18.98
C ARG A 676 7.87 22.32 19.67
N ASN A 677 7.21 21.35 20.33
CA ASN A 677 5.99 21.53 21.12
C ASN A 677 4.71 21.94 20.38
N TYR A 678 4.71 21.96 19.04
CA TYR A 678 3.53 22.26 18.26
C TYR A 678 3.58 21.70 16.85
N GLY A 679 2.46 21.22 16.33
CA GLY A 679 2.38 20.70 14.98
C GLY A 679 0.97 20.68 14.41
N VAL A 680 0.88 20.28 13.15
CA VAL A 680 -0.39 20.06 12.45
C VAL A 680 -0.33 18.75 11.70
N THR A 681 -1.23 17.84 12.06
CA THR A 681 -1.47 16.63 11.27
C THR A 681 -2.49 16.93 10.18
N LEU A 682 -2.15 16.64 8.93
CA LEU A 682 -3.02 16.72 7.76
C LEU A 682 -3.38 15.29 7.33
N SER A 683 -4.65 14.92 7.49
CA SER A 683 -5.19 13.66 6.93
C SER A 683 -5.56 13.84 5.47
N ASN A 684 -5.32 12.80 4.66
CA ASN A 684 -5.58 12.78 3.23
C ASN A 684 -6.14 11.43 2.80
N LEU A 685 -7.11 11.42 1.91
CA LEU A 685 -7.67 10.18 1.34
C LEU A 685 -7.37 10.03 -0.15
N ASP A 686 -7.33 11.13 -0.90
CA ASP A 686 -7.47 11.11 -2.36
C ASP A 686 -6.19 11.44 -3.14
N CYS A 687 -5.23 12.15 -2.52
CA CYS A 687 -3.94 12.44 -3.13
C CYS A 687 -2.94 11.31 -2.84
N SER A 688 -2.27 10.79 -3.87
CA SER A 688 -1.27 9.73 -3.68
C SER A 688 0.07 10.26 -3.18
N PHE A 689 0.39 11.53 -3.47
CA PHE A 689 1.70 12.12 -3.21
C PHE A 689 1.59 13.56 -2.72
N PHE A 690 2.66 14.01 -2.08
CA PHE A 690 2.89 15.42 -1.76
C PHE A 690 4.34 15.82 -2.03
N LYS A 691 4.55 17.13 -2.18
CA LYS A 691 5.87 17.75 -2.34
C LYS A 691 6.11 18.75 -1.21
N LEU A 692 7.29 18.70 -0.60
CA LEU A 692 7.70 19.67 0.41
C LEU A 692 8.34 20.89 -0.26
N GLY A 693 7.60 22.02 -0.27
CA GLY A 693 8.03 23.29 -0.81
C GLY A 693 8.75 23.16 -2.17
N HIS A 694 10.02 23.59 -2.22
CA HIS A 694 10.85 23.59 -3.43
C HIS A 694 11.72 22.32 -3.59
N SER A 695 11.38 21.19 -2.99
CA SER A 695 12.09 19.93 -3.21
C SER A 695 12.24 19.60 -4.69
N THR A 696 13.36 19.03 -5.07
CA THR A 696 13.67 18.59 -6.44
C THR A 696 13.98 17.10 -6.47
N VAL A 697 14.16 16.54 -7.64
CA VAL A 697 14.53 15.12 -7.82
C VAL A 697 15.68 14.71 -6.88
N ASP A 698 16.72 15.54 -6.76
CA ASP A 698 17.95 15.25 -6.01
C ASP A 698 18.01 15.90 -4.62
N SER A 699 17.06 16.78 -4.30
CA SER A 699 17.10 17.58 -3.07
C SER A 699 15.78 17.62 -2.35
N LEU A 700 15.77 17.16 -1.10
CA LEU A 700 14.63 17.24 -0.20
C LEU A 700 14.72 18.51 0.66
N TRP A 701 13.68 19.33 0.65
CA TRP A 701 13.57 20.44 1.59
C TRP A 701 12.99 19.96 2.93
N GLU A 702 13.86 19.46 3.77
CA GLU A 702 13.56 18.72 5.00
C GLU A 702 12.83 19.53 6.09
N GLN A 703 12.84 20.86 5.98
CA GLN A 703 12.27 21.80 6.97
C GLN A 703 11.23 22.73 6.34
N SER A 704 10.63 22.33 5.23
CA SER A 704 9.59 23.11 4.56
C SER A 704 8.36 23.30 5.44
N PRO A 705 7.87 24.54 5.64
CA PRO A 705 6.58 24.78 6.28
C PRO A 705 5.41 24.62 5.32
N GLN A 706 5.66 24.31 4.05
CA GLN A 706 4.65 24.09 3.03
C GLN A 706 4.67 22.64 2.53
N LEU A 707 3.47 22.06 2.46
CA LEU A 707 3.17 20.80 1.82
C LEU A 707 2.25 21.06 0.64
N ASN A 708 2.58 20.53 -0.54
CA ASN A 708 1.80 20.60 -1.76
C ASN A 708 1.25 19.22 -2.10
N ALA A 709 -0.03 18.95 -1.77
CA ALA A 709 -0.69 17.69 -2.08
C ALA A 709 -1.01 17.60 -3.58
N LEU A 710 -0.58 16.54 -4.24
CA LEU A 710 -0.73 16.36 -5.69
C LEU A 710 -2.20 16.07 -6.04
N ALA A 711 -2.87 17.06 -6.60
CA ALA A 711 -4.24 16.91 -7.09
C ALA A 711 -4.31 16.11 -8.40
N GLY A 712 -3.22 15.99 -9.12
CA GLY A 712 -3.10 15.22 -10.35
C GLY A 712 -2.34 15.96 -11.43
N GLY A 713 -2.27 15.36 -12.60
CA GLY A 713 -1.55 15.87 -13.75
C GLY A 713 -0.40 14.95 -14.16
N GLN A 714 0.26 15.33 -15.26
CA GLN A 714 1.42 14.63 -15.78
C GLN A 714 2.68 15.20 -15.14
N VAL A 715 3.22 14.51 -14.15
CA VAL A 715 4.33 15.00 -13.30
C VAL A 715 5.63 15.12 -14.11
N ASP A 716 5.93 14.15 -14.97
CA ASP A 716 7.16 14.09 -15.76
C ASP A 716 6.86 14.46 -17.21
N THR A 717 7.14 15.71 -17.58
CA THR A 717 6.70 16.25 -18.86
C THR A 717 7.67 16.06 -20.01
N LYS A 718 8.92 15.68 -19.75
CA LYS A 718 9.91 15.40 -20.81
C LYS A 718 10.95 14.39 -20.38
N ARG A 719 11.20 13.47 -21.31
CA ARG A 719 12.46 12.77 -21.43
C ARG A 719 12.98 12.96 -22.85
N GLU A 720 14.28 12.90 -22.97
CA GLU A 720 14.96 13.11 -24.27
C GLU A 720 14.49 12.12 -25.35
N ASP A 721 13.93 10.99 -24.96
CA ASP A 721 13.60 9.86 -25.83
C ASP A 721 12.12 9.43 -25.86
N GLN A 722 11.24 9.87 -24.94
CA GLN A 722 9.90 9.26 -24.80
C GLN A 722 8.70 10.22 -24.68
N GLY A 723 8.90 11.52 -24.75
CA GLY A 723 7.79 12.48 -24.64
C GLY A 723 7.16 12.56 -23.25
N VAL A 724 5.87 12.89 -23.18
CA VAL A 724 5.14 13.08 -21.93
C VAL A 724 4.64 11.74 -21.39
N LEU A 725 4.96 11.45 -20.16
CA LEU A 725 4.61 10.21 -19.50
C LEU A 725 3.29 10.32 -18.71
N GLY A 726 2.57 9.21 -18.57
CA GLY A 726 1.25 9.14 -17.94
C GLY A 726 0.10 9.34 -18.94
N ILE A 727 -1.12 9.11 -18.47
CA ILE A 727 -2.33 9.23 -19.28
C ILE A 727 -2.64 10.70 -19.57
N PHE A 728 -2.83 11.02 -20.83
CA PHE A 728 -3.06 12.38 -21.27
C PHE A 728 -4.44 12.90 -20.83
N GLY A 729 -4.49 14.16 -20.34
CA GLY A 729 -5.73 14.87 -20.02
C GLY A 729 -6.61 14.13 -19.03
N GLN A 730 -6.04 13.43 -18.02
CA GLN A 730 -6.82 12.65 -17.03
C GLN A 730 -7.85 11.70 -17.68
N ASN A 731 -7.60 11.26 -18.91
CA ASN A 731 -8.55 10.53 -19.75
C ASN A 731 -9.93 11.23 -19.88
N GLY A 732 -9.95 12.54 -19.97
CA GLY A 732 -11.17 13.34 -20.12
C GLY A 732 -12.00 13.49 -18.84
N GLN A 733 -11.53 13.09 -17.69
CA GLN A 733 -12.22 13.25 -16.41
C GLN A 733 -12.42 14.73 -16.08
N THR A 734 -13.63 15.11 -15.59
CA THR A 734 -14.00 16.48 -15.29
C THR A 734 -14.52 16.68 -13.87
N ASN A 735 -14.53 15.64 -13.05
CA ASN A 735 -15.03 15.71 -11.68
C ASN A 735 -14.08 14.94 -10.75
N PHE A 736 -13.40 15.68 -9.86
CA PHE A 736 -12.39 15.16 -8.95
C PHE A 736 -12.78 15.53 -7.52
N LEU A 737 -12.64 14.58 -6.60
CA LEU A 737 -12.91 14.77 -5.18
C LEU A 737 -11.60 14.69 -4.39
N TYR A 738 -11.39 15.63 -3.45
CA TYR A 738 -10.27 15.60 -2.51
C TYR A 738 -10.79 15.90 -1.11
N GLN A 739 -10.46 15.03 -0.18
CA GLN A 739 -10.89 15.09 1.21
C GLN A 739 -9.67 15.17 2.12
N PHE A 740 -9.63 16.25 2.91
CA PHE A 740 -8.59 16.48 3.90
C PHE A 740 -9.20 16.76 5.27
N ALA A 741 -8.41 16.55 6.31
CA ALA A 741 -8.76 17.06 7.63
C ALA A 741 -7.51 17.59 8.33
N LEU A 742 -7.67 18.68 9.09
CA LEU A 742 -6.60 19.30 9.88
C LEU A 742 -6.78 19.03 11.37
N HIS A 743 -5.69 18.68 12.01
CA HIS A 743 -5.60 18.54 13.47
C HIS A 743 -4.36 19.25 14.01
N PRO A 744 -4.50 20.52 14.39
CA PRO A 744 -3.46 21.21 15.16
C PRO A 744 -3.32 20.59 16.56
N HIS A 745 -2.08 20.32 16.96
CA HIS A 745 -1.76 19.69 18.23
C HIS A 745 -0.63 20.38 18.96
N GLN A 746 -0.68 20.36 20.28
CA GLN A 746 0.42 20.75 21.18
C GLN A 746 1.27 19.52 21.50
N GLY A 747 2.52 19.74 21.88
CA GLY A 747 3.46 18.68 22.20
C GLY A 747 4.19 18.15 20.94
N ASP A 748 4.97 17.10 21.16
CA ASP A 748 5.71 16.43 20.10
C ASP A 748 4.77 15.55 19.25
N PHE A 749 5.24 15.15 18.09
CA PHE A 749 4.53 14.24 17.21
C PHE A 749 4.32 12.87 17.86
N GLU A 750 3.06 12.44 17.91
CA GLU A 750 2.62 11.15 18.41
C GLU A 750 2.06 10.28 17.26
N PRO A 751 2.80 9.27 16.77
CA PRO A 751 2.41 8.52 15.57
C PRO A 751 1.05 7.84 15.67
N VAL A 752 0.69 7.32 16.87
CA VAL A 752 -0.62 6.68 17.07
C VAL A 752 -1.76 7.70 17.08
N VAL A 753 -1.54 8.92 17.58
CA VAL A 753 -2.54 9.98 17.58
C VAL A 753 -2.81 10.44 16.15
N ALA A 754 -1.75 10.69 15.38
CA ALA A 754 -1.85 11.07 13.98
C ALA A 754 -2.56 9.99 13.14
N MET A 755 -2.22 8.72 13.35
CA MET A 755 -2.87 7.62 12.62
C MET A 755 -4.35 7.44 13.03
N LYS A 756 -4.68 7.50 14.32
CA LYS A 756 -6.08 7.43 14.76
C LYS A 756 -6.91 8.56 14.18
N PHE A 757 -6.38 9.79 14.22
CA PHE A 757 -7.02 10.95 13.60
C PHE A 757 -7.30 10.72 12.10
N ALA A 758 -6.30 10.25 11.35
CA ALA A 758 -6.43 9.96 9.93
C ALA A 758 -7.47 8.85 9.67
N LEU A 759 -7.40 7.74 10.43
CA LEU A 759 -8.34 6.63 10.30
C LEU A 759 -9.77 7.02 10.65
N GLU A 760 -9.98 7.89 11.65
CA GLU A 760 -11.30 8.42 12.00
C GLU A 760 -11.90 9.27 10.90
N HIS A 761 -11.10 10.12 10.25
CA HIS A 761 -11.51 10.90 9.09
C HIS A 761 -11.83 10.01 7.89
N GLN A 762 -10.99 9.03 7.58
CA GLN A 762 -11.11 8.19 6.38
C GLN A 762 -12.09 7.02 6.55
N ASN A 763 -12.45 6.68 7.79
CA ASN A 763 -13.41 5.63 8.12
C ASN A 763 -14.55 6.22 8.98
N PRO A 764 -15.46 6.99 8.38
CA PRO A 764 -16.59 7.57 9.12
C PRO A 764 -17.44 6.47 9.76
N LEU A 765 -18.16 6.82 10.82
CA LEU A 765 -19.12 5.91 11.46
C LEU A 765 -20.18 5.47 10.44
N VAL A 766 -20.41 4.17 10.34
CA VAL A 766 -21.35 3.59 9.38
C VAL A 766 -22.75 3.55 9.98
N THR A 767 -23.74 4.04 9.23
CA THR A 767 -25.15 3.98 9.66
C THR A 767 -25.95 2.98 8.83
N GLY A 768 -26.96 2.38 9.45
CA GLY A 768 -27.89 1.51 8.74
C GLY A 768 -29.25 1.40 9.46
N ALA A 769 -30.31 1.29 8.68
CA ALA A 769 -31.67 1.12 9.22
C ALA A 769 -31.80 -0.22 9.98
N VAL A 770 -32.43 -0.20 11.15
CA VAL A 770 -32.78 -1.40 11.90
C VAL A 770 -34.12 -1.91 11.39
N THR A 771 -34.15 -3.16 10.91
CA THR A 771 -35.35 -3.76 10.27
C THR A 771 -35.62 -5.18 10.74
N GLY A 772 -34.96 -5.64 11.80
CA GLY A 772 -35.15 -6.98 12.35
C GLY A 772 -36.51 -7.17 13.02
N ASN A 773 -36.98 -8.39 13.07
CA ASN A 773 -38.28 -8.76 13.69
C ASN A 773 -38.12 -9.04 15.20
N ARG A 774 -39.21 -9.50 15.85
CA ARG A 774 -39.22 -9.80 17.29
C ARG A 774 -38.20 -10.85 17.76
N ASN A 775 -37.73 -11.72 16.84
CA ASN A 775 -36.76 -12.77 17.11
C ASN A 775 -35.30 -12.30 16.89
N SER A 776 -35.11 -11.09 16.35
CA SER A 776 -33.81 -10.49 16.15
C SER A 776 -33.21 -10.03 17.50
N ASP A 777 -31.89 -9.76 17.50
CA ASP A 777 -31.14 -9.38 18.68
C ASP A 777 -31.72 -8.12 19.36
N PRO A 778 -32.09 -8.17 20.65
CA PRO A 778 -32.57 -7.01 21.35
C PRO A 778 -31.47 -6.04 21.82
N GLN A 779 -30.20 -6.41 21.71
CA GLN A 779 -29.06 -5.61 22.20
C GLN A 779 -28.97 -4.28 21.46
N SER A 780 -28.91 -3.20 22.22
CA SER A 780 -28.76 -1.83 21.71
C SER A 780 -27.30 -1.41 21.54
N THR A 781 -26.37 -2.24 21.99
CA THR A 781 -24.92 -2.02 21.84
C THR A 781 -24.19 -3.34 21.80
N PHE A 782 -23.11 -3.41 21.02
CA PHE A 782 -22.28 -4.60 20.90
C PHE A 782 -20.84 -4.22 20.54
N SER A 783 -19.86 -4.96 21.06
CA SER A 783 -18.44 -4.86 20.69
C SER A 783 -17.91 -6.24 20.36
N LEU A 784 -17.29 -6.42 19.19
CA LEU A 784 -16.74 -7.71 18.76
C LEU A 784 -15.34 -7.94 19.31
N LEU A 785 -14.49 -6.92 19.28
CA LEU A 785 -13.06 -7.06 19.56
C LEU A 785 -12.49 -5.80 20.22
N THR A 786 -11.62 -6.00 21.20
CA THR A 786 -10.82 -4.93 21.84
C THR A 786 -9.37 -5.36 22.01
N THR A 787 -8.46 -4.40 22.20
CA THR A 787 -7.05 -4.60 22.53
C THR A 787 -6.71 -3.88 23.84
N SER A 788 -5.82 -4.46 24.64
CA SER A 788 -5.42 -3.86 25.93
C SER A 788 -4.40 -2.73 25.78
N ASP A 789 -3.70 -2.64 24.63
CA ASP A 789 -2.74 -1.56 24.34
C ASP A 789 -3.34 -0.59 23.31
N PRO A 790 -3.55 0.69 23.67
CA PRO A 790 -4.14 1.69 22.77
C PRO A 790 -3.26 2.05 21.58
N ASN A 791 -1.98 1.67 21.58
CA ASN A 791 -1.03 1.91 20.51
C ASN A 791 -0.92 0.72 19.54
N VAL A 792 -1.72 -0.33 19.73
CA VAL A 792 -1.85 -1.46 18.80
C VAL A 792 -3.19 -1.37 18.10
N LEU A 793 -3.15 -0.92 16.85
CA LEU A 793 -4.34 -0.64 16.06
C LEU A 793 -4.73 -1.86 15.20
N LEU A 794 -6.02 -2.16 15.18
CA LEU A 794 -6.58 -3.13 14.24
C LEU A 794 -6.54 -2.54 12.82
N TRP A 795 -5.74 -3.17 11.97
CA TRP A 795 -5.56 -2.71 10.60
C TRP A 795 -6.59 -3.29 9.64
N SER A 796 -6.97 -4.55 9.84
CA SER A 796 -8.02 -5.23 9.07
C SER A 796 -8.67 -6.33 9.91
N LEU A 797 -9.97 -6.51 9.78
CA LEU A 797 -10.73 -7.63 10.35
C LEU A 797 -11.68 -8.18 9.30
N LYS A 798 -11.56 -9.48 8.98
CA LYS A 798 -12.39 -10.12 7.94
C LYS A 798 -12.65 -11.59 8.27
N PRO A 799 -13.70 -12.21 7.71
CA PRO A 799 -13.77 -13.66 7.62
C PRO A 799 -12.59 -14.21 6.83
N SER A 800 -12.04 -15.36 7.22
CA SER A 800 -10.99 -16.02 6.44
C SER A 800 -11.42 -16.21 4.97
N GLU A 801 -10.44 -16.22 4.05
CA GLU A 801 -10.66 -16.58 2.63
C GLU A 801 -11.36 -17.94 2.49
N ASP A 802 -11.08 -18.86 3.41
CA ASP A 802 -11.63 -20.21 3.47
C ASP A 802 -12.97 -20.28 4.24
N GLY A 803 -13.59 -19.11 4.48
CA GLY A 803 -14.85 -18.93 5.18
C GLY A 803 -14.74 -18.72 6.68
N ILE A 804 -15.85 -18.27 7.32
CA ILE A 804 -15.88 -17.97 8.77
C ILE A 804 -15.60 -19.19 9.65
N GLY A 805 -15.91 -20.40 9.17
CA GLY A 805 -15.59 -21.65 9.85
C GLY A 805 -14.08 -21.88 10.02
N ALA A 806 -13.27 -21.36 9.11
CA ALA A 806 -11.82 -21.34 9.24
C ALA A 806 -11.32 -20.23 10.17
N GLY A 807 -12.17 -19.28 10.56
CA GLY A 807 -11.91 -18.24 11.56
C GLY A 807 -12.08 -16.82 11.04
N LEU A 808 -11.88 -15.87 11.96
CA LEU A 808 -11.67 -14.45 11.65
C LEU A 808 -10.18 -14.19 11.43
N MET A 809 -9.86 -13.39 10.46
CA MET A 809 -8.52 -12.86 10.24
C MET A 809 -8.45 -11.45 10.80
N ALA A 810 -7.55 -11.24 11.75
CA ALA A 810 -7.30 -9.94 12.36
C ALA A 810 -5.85 -9.53 12.14
N ARG A 811 -5.63 -8.36 11.55
CA ARG A 811 -4.32 -7.77 11.34
C ARG A 811 -4.16 -6.57 12.25
N PHE A 812 -3.05 -6.49 12.96
CA PHE A 812 -2.77 -5.38 13.89
C PHE A 812 -1.41 -4.77 13.58
N TRP A 813 -1.33 -3.47 13.75
CA TRP A 813 -0.09 -2.71 13.64
C TRP A 813 0.29 -2.11 14.99
N ASN A 814 1.51 -2.39 15.46
CA ASN A 814 2.08 -1.84 16.68
C ASN A 814 2.77 -0.50 16.39
N PHE A 815 2.27 0.59 16.96
CA PHE A 815 2.84 1.94 16.85
C PHE A 815 3.87 2.25 17.95
N ASN A 816 4.09 1.34 18.90
CA ASN A 816 5.12 1.51 19.91
C ASN A 816 6.53 1.33 19.29
N GLY A 817 7.46 2.19 19.64
CA GLY A 817 8.89 2.05 19.34
C GLY A 817 9.60 0.98 20.20
N LYS A 818 8.86 0.10 20.87
CA LYS A 818 9.34 -1.01 21.71
C LYS A 818 8.49 -2.26 21.52
N PRO A 819 9.02 -3.45 21.87
CA PRO A 819 8.23 -4.67 21.86
C PRO A 819 7.11 -4.61 22.88
N VAL A 820 5.92 -5.12 22.50
CA VAL A 820 4.73 -5.17 23.39
C VAL A 820 4.03 -6.51 23.27
N THR A 821 3.25 -6.84 24.29
CA THR A 821 2.41 -8.06 24.30
C THR A 821 0.99 -7.69 24.78
N PRO A 822 0.20 -7.02 23.92
CA PRO A 822 -1.20 -6.74 24.24
C PRO A 822 -2.04 -8.02 24.25
N THR A 823 -3.17 -7.94 24.96
CA THR A 823 -4.21 -8.97 24.95
C THR A 823 -5.34 -8.53 24.01
N ILE A 824 -5.70 -9.38 23.06
CA ILE A 824 -6.95 -9.26 22.31
C ILE A 824 -8.06 -9.88 23.13
N THR A 825 -9.20 -9.21 23.25
CA THR A 825 -10.43 -9.76 23.82
C THR A 825 -11.52 -9.78 22.75
N VAL A 826 -12.21 -10.92 22.59
CA VAL A 826 -13.31 -11.08 21.62
C VAL A 826 -14.61 -11.47 22.29
N ALA A 827 -15.73 -11.09 21.69
CA ALA A 827 -17.07 -11.31 22.23
C ALA A 827 -17.45 -12.80 22.38
N LYS A 828 -16.84 -13.69 21.62
CA LYS A 828 -17.06 -15.15 21.70
C LYS A 828 -15.78 -15.86 22.12
N PRO A 829 -15.86 -17.05 22.79
CA PRO A 829 -14.68 -17.83 23.15
C PRO A 829 -13.84 -18.21 21.92
N ILE A 830 -12.54 -18.15 22.06
CA ILE A 830 -11.58 -18.53 21.02
C ILE A 830 -11.25 -20.02 21.19
N ARG A 831 -11.64 -20.84 20.23
CA ARG A 831 -11.35 -22.28 20.23
C ARG A 831 -9.90 -22.57 19.84
N ARG A 832 -9.37 -21.89 18.81
CA ARG A 832 -7.99 -22.00 18.32
C ARG A 832 -7.54 -20.67 17.76
N ALA A 833 -6.24 -20.41 17.82
CA ALA A 833 -5.63 -19.22 17.24
C ALA A 833 -4.28 -19.52 16.61
N TRP A 834 -3.92 -18.79 15.56
CA TRP A 834 -2.61 -18.86 14.92
C TRP A 834 -2.08 -17.45 14.62
N LYS A 835 -0.76 -17.29 14.70
CA LYS A 835 -0.07 -16.28 13.92
C LYS A 835 -0.01 -16.79 12.48
N THR A 836 -0.28 -15.92 11.52
CA THR A 836 -0.29 -16.25 10.08
C THR A 836 0.60 -15.29 9.31
N THR A 837 0.96 -15.66 8.09
CA THR A 837 1.40 -14.66 7.11
C THR A 837 0.27 -13.67 6.81
N HIS A 838 0.60 -12.54 6.17
CA HIS A 838 -0.44 -11.56 5.76
C HIS A 838 -1.40 -12.12 4.71
N ILE A 839 -1.01 -13.18 4.00
CA ILE A 839 -1.81 -13.89 3.00
C ILE A 839 -2.52 -15.14 3.56
N GLU A 840 -2.70 -15.20 4.88
CA GLU A 840 -3.48 -16.18 5.65
C GLU A 840 -2.88 -17.58 5.76
N THR A 841 -1.61 -17.79 5.49
CA THR A 841 -0.98 -19.08 5.73
C THR A 841 -0.55 -19.21 7.18
N ASN A 842 -0.99 -20.30 7.86
CA ASN A 842 -0.70 -20.52 9.27
C ASN A 842 0.80 -20.76 9.51
N GLU A 843 1.38 -20.05 10.50
CA GLU A 843 2.78 -20.19 10.89
C GLU A 843 2.95 -20.80 12.27
N GLN A 844 2.29 -20.24 13.28
CA GLN A 844 2.46 -20.63 14.68
C GLN A 844 1.11 -20.80 15.37
N LEU A 845 0.88 -21.95 15.99
CA LEU A 845 -0.28 -22.17 16.87
C LEU A 845 -0.08 -21.39 18.17
N LEU A 846 -1.12 -20.66 18.57
CA LEU A 846 -1.16 -19.86 19.81
C LEU A 846 -2.12 -20.48 20.80
N LYS A 847 -1.97 -20.13 22.07
CA LYS A 847 -2.81 -20.63 23.18
C LYS A 847 -3.75 -19.50 23.65
N PRO A 848 -5.02 -19.48 23.25
CA PRO A 848 -6.01 -18.56 23.80
C PRO A 848 -6.44 -19.00 25.19
N ASP A 849 -6.91 -18.04 25.98
CA ASP A 849 -7.59 -18.25 27.25
C ASP A 849 -9.03 -17.75 27.13
N ASN A 850 -9.95 -18.69 26.86
CA ASN A 850 -11.38 -18.41 26.64
C ASN A 850 -11.60 -17.27 25.60
N HIS A 851 -11.94 -16.08 26.07
CA HIS A 851 -12.19 -14.88 25.25
C HIS A 851 -10.93 -14.08 24.90
N THR A 852 -9.78 -14.44 25.43
CA THR A 852 -8.57 -13.62 25.39
C THR A 852 -7.42 -14.33 24.68
N LEU A 853 -6.56 -13.54 24.04
CA LEU A 853 -5.35 -13.99 23.37
C LEU A 853 -4.24 -12.96 23.56
N PRO A 854 -3.16 -13.27 24.30
CA PRO A 854 -1.96 -12.46 24.28
C PRO A 854 -1.23 -12.61 22.94
N ILE A 855 -0.85 -11.48 22.33
CA ILE A 855 -0.13 -11.44 21.06
C ILE A 855 1.12 -10.57 21.18
N ARG A 856 2.23 -11.06 20.63
CA ARG A 856 3.53 -10.38 20.72
C ARG A 856 3.85 -9.62 19.44
N PHE A 857 4.40 -8.41 19.61
CA PHE A 857 4.92 -7.56 18.52
C PHE A 857 6.35 -7.09 18.81
N ALA A 858 7.15 -7.03 17.75
CA ALA A 858 8.34 -6.17 17.70
C ALA A 858 7.93 -4.68 17.58
N PRO A 859 8.85 -3.73 17.74
CA PRO A 859 8.58 -2.32 17.46
C PRO A 859 8.03 -2.15 16.03
N HIS A 860 7.08 -1.26 15.84
CA HIS A 860 6.50 -0.88 14.54
C HIS A 860 5.94 -2.04 13.68
N GLN A 861 5.76 -3.22 14.24
CA GLN A 861 5.44 -4.44 13.50
C GLN A 861 3.96 -4.54 13.15
N LEU A 862 3.68 -4.95 11.90
CA LEU A 862 2.38 -5.42 11.43
C LEU A 862 2.34 -6.95 11.52
N ASN A 863 1.32 -7.54 12.17
CA ASN A 863 1.12 -8.99 12.27
C ASN A 863 -0.32 -9.39 11.97
N SER A 864 -0.48 -10.60 11.42
CA SER A 864 -1.80 -11.21 11.14
C SER A 864 -2.06 -12.41 12.02
N TYR A 865 -3.32 -12.55 12.45
CA TYR A 865 -3.76 -13.62 13.32
C TYR A 865 -5.07 -14.22 12.81
N ARG A 866 -5.19 -15.53 12.91
CA ARG A 866 -6.41 -16.28 12.68
C ARG A 866 -7.04 -16.64 14.00
N LEU A 867 -8.32 -16.32 14.21
CA LEU A 867 -9.09 -16.58 15.42
C LEU A 867 -10.29 -17.48 15.06
N GLN A 868 -10.24 -18.76 15.42
CA GLN A 868 -11.42 -19.65 15.32
C GLN A 868 -12.25 -19.48 16.59
N LEU A 869 -13.42 -18.91 16.44
CA LEU A 869 -14.36 -18.71 17.56
C LEU A 869 -15.20 -19.97 17.79
N ALA A 870 -15.68 -20.16 19.02
CA ALA A 870 -16.71 -21.16 19.32
C ALA A 870 -18.02 -20.79 18.61
N ASN A 871 -18.83 -21.78 18.29
CA ASN A 871 -20.13 -21.61 17.61
C ASN A 871 -21.12 -20.82 18.45
#